data_61392d660a852f8fcc8bc54d3ca0c169
#
_entry.id   61392d660a852f8fcc8bc54d3ca0c169
#
_cell.length_a   1.000
_cell.length_b   1.000
_cell.length_c   1.000
_cell.angle_alpha   90.00
_cell.angle_beta   90.00
_cell.angle_gamma   90.00
#
_symmetry.space_group_name_H-M   'P 1'
#
loop_
_entity.id
_entity.type
_entity.pdbx_description
1 polymer ?
#
loop_
_entity_poly.entity_id
_entity_poly.type
_entity_poly.pdbx_seq_one_letter_code
_entity_poly.pdbx_strand_id
1 'polypeptide(L)'
;MRVEEWLGKENQLGVDIWNGKYKFNDESFDEWIDRVSNNNPQLKQMILEKKFLFGGRTLTNYNTGKNASTSNCYSSGYAPDSVVGIMDLAQKMALTYKAQGGQGVSLSKIRPKGSKISGGYESDGIVPFMEIFNTTTASISQGGSRKGALMMSIDAWHKEAETFITIKSEQGKIEKANLSLEIDDEFMDCIKLYYDTGEVKTIHRIFEYVSGSIEYDVIPINLYKKMCQISYDWAEPGIIYTDRFRNYNIMQHDNEYNIITGNPCGEQPLPKHGACNLGSINLSEYVVNPYTKNASFNFDDFLHGVDVAIRGLDDVIDYGIQYHALEEQKEMARNYRNIGLGVMGLASALVKLGLPYGSDKSLELIDDIGFKMFKQSVLTSSEIASEKGSFPKYSDLVWDSDIIKEHFNSLEIELLKEKGLRNCSLLSIAPSGSIGTMLNISTGCEPFFRISYKRKTVSLHKDEEVYYDVLIKELEEYQTINQTKEIPDYFISSESINWKDRIALQGVLQQHIDTAISSTVNMPNESTVEDVERLYLFAWESGLKGVTIFRDGCKRLGILTTNEENNEEEKQSNTNELPRGYIIQVDDNVVGKKRTLMTGCGSLHCQAFFDPISGELLETYFSKGSSGGCVNSYIGLSRMISLSARAGVDIYSIVDQLNSSGVCPSYATRSAMKKDTSKGSSCPVAIGNVLLDMYNEMQSEINEDFEYKKPNKKDNKPTKNNNISENKIKRPCPQCGDELVFE
;
A
#
# COMPACT_ATOMS: atom_id res chain seq x y z
N MET A 1 -29.29 -5.95 -17.67
CA MET A 1 -27.93 -6.53 -17.96
C MET A 1 -27.36 -7.12 -16.68
N ARG A 2 -26.58 -8.20 -16.74
CA ARG A 2 -25.85 -8.73 -15.58
C ARG A 2 -24.41 -8.25 -15.63
N VAL A 3 -23.73 -8.19 -14.47
CA VAL A 3 -22.33 -7.74 -14.38
C VAL A 3 -21.38 -8.63 -15.18
N GLU A 4 -21.62 -9.94 -15.23
CA GLU A 4 -20.85 -10.90 -16.02
C GLU A 4 -20.97 -10.64 -17.54
N GLU A 5 -22.13 -10.12 -17.98
CA GLU A 5 -22.34 -9.72 -19.39
C GLU A 5 -21.57 -8.44 -19.70
N TRP A 6 -21.55 -7.50 -18.74
CA TRP A 6 -20.83 -6.23 -18.89
C TRP A 6 -19.31 -6.41 -18.85
N LEU A 7 -18.77 -7.18 -17.88
CA LEU A 7 -17.32 -7.36 -17.73
C LEU A 7 -16.74 -8.39 -18.71
N GLY A 8 -17.55 -9.33 -19.17
CA GLY A 8 -17.14 -10.52 -19.92
C GLY A 8 -17.11 -11.75 -19.01
N LYS A 9 -17.58 -12.88 -19.53
CA LYS A 9 -17.76 -14.12 -18.74
C LYS A 9 -16.45 -14.67 -18.17
N GLU A 10 -15.33 -14.42 -18.85
CA GLU A 10 -13.99 -14.89 -18.45
C GLU A 10 -13.37 -14.01 -17.36
N ASN A 11 -13.89 -12.81 -17.11
CA ASN A 11 -13.35 -11.86 -16.14
C ASN A 11 -13.94 -12.08 -14.74
N GLN A 12 -13.70 -13.26 -14.15
CA GLN A 12 -14.20 -13.60 -12.81
C GLN A 12 -13.66 -12.64 -11.74
N LEU A 13 -12.38 -12.26 -11.82
CA LEU A 13 -11.77 -11.30 -10.89
C LEU A 13 -12.52 -9.96 -10.91
N GLY A 14 -12.90 -9.46 -12.08
CA GLY A 14 -13.68 -8.23 -12.21
C GLY A 14 -15.06 -8.34 -11.56
N VAL A 15 -15.74 -9.48 -11.75
CA VAL A 15 -17.04 -9.77 -11.14
C VAL A 15 -16.93 -9.81 -9.60
N ASP A 16 -15.88 -10.45 -9.07
CA ASP A 16 -15.65 -10.55 -7.63
C ASP A 16 -15.30 -9.18 -7.03
N ILE A 17 -14.53 -8.34 -7.75
CA ILE A 17 -14.27 -6.96 -7.34
C ILE A 17 -15.56 -6.15 -7.27
N TRP A 18 -16.42 -6.23 -8.28
CA TRP A 18 -17.71 -5.52 -8.26
C TRP A 18 -18.59 -5.99 -7.10
N ASN A 19 -18.77 -7.31 -6.93
CA ASN A 19 -19.57 -7.88 -5.84
C ASN A 19 -19.02 -7.54 -4.45
N GLY A 20 -17.70 -7.63 -4.25
CA GLY A 20 -17.07 -7.45 -2.94
C GLY A 20 -16.80 -6.00 -2.54
N LYS A 21 -16.72 -5.07 -3.51
CA LYS A 21 -16.32 -3.68 -3.22
C LYS A 21 -17.33 -2.63 -3.61
N TYR A 22 -18.07 -2.79 -4.72
CA TYR A 22 -18.84 -1.69 -5.32
C TYR A 22 -20.35 -1.89 -5.27
N LYS A 23 -20.79 -3.13 -5.19
CA LYS A 23 -22.19 -3.46 -5.01
C LYS A 23 -22.69 -3.00 -3.63
N PHE A 24 -23.81 -2.30 -3.60
CA PHE A 24 -24.45 -1.86 -2.37
C PHE A 24 -25.60 -2.79 -2.01
N ASN A 25 -25.51 -3.49 -0.88
CA ASN A 25 -26.48 -4.49 -0.46
C ASN A 25 -26.77 -5.51 -1.58
N ASP A 26 -28.06 -5.77 -1.88
CA ASP A 26 -28.50 -6.71 -2.90
C ASP A 26 -28.89 -6.04 -4.23
N GLU A 27 -28.39 -4.79 -4.49
CA GLU A 27 -28.69 -4.10 -5.75
C GLU A 27 -28.28 -4.93 -6.98
N SER A 28 -29.13 -4.90 -8.00
CA SER A 28 -28.78 -5.43 -9.32
C SER A 28 -27.76 -4.54 -10.04
N PHE A 29 -27.17 -5.03 -11.12
CA PHE A 29 -26.24 -4.23 -11.91
C PHE A 29 -26.91 -2.98 -12.53
N ASP A 30 -28.15 -3.09 -12.98
CA ASP A 30 -28.90 -1.96 -13.52
C ASP A 30 -29.21 -0.90 -12.45
N GLU A 31 -29.58 -1.30 -11.23
CA GLU A 31 -29.76 -0.39 -10.09
C GLU A 31 -28.45 0.27 -9.68
N TRP A 32 -27.32 -0.48 -9.70
CA TRP A 32 -25.99 0.06 -9.44
C TRP A 32 -25.62 1.15 -10.46
N ILE A 33 -25.82 0.89 -11.76
CA ILE A 33 -25.55 1.88 -12.82
C ILE A 33 -26.40 3.14 -12.62
N ASP A 34 -27.71 2.99 -12.35
CA ASP A 34 -28.59 4.11 -12.11
C ASP A 34 -28.17 4.94 -10.89
N ARG A 35 -27.76 4.26 -9.82
CA ARG A 35 -27.24 4.90 -8.61
C ARG A 35 -25.94 5.68 -8.87
N VAL A 36 -24.92 5.06 -9.49
CA VAL A 36 -23.62 5.69 -9.67
C VAL A 36 -23.62 6.77 -10.75
N SER A 37 -24.51 6.68 -11.73
CA SER A 37 -24.71 7.72 -12.75
C SER A 37 -25.67 8.84 -12.29
N ASN A 38 -26.26 8.73 -11.10
CA ASN A 38 -27.31 9.64 -10.64
C ASN A 38 -28.45 9.81 -11.66
N ASN A 39 -28.77 8.73 -12.37
CA ASN A 39 -29.72 8.70 -13.49
C ASN A 39 -29.40 9.66 -14.65
N ASN A 40 -28.19 10.19 -14.74
CA ASN A 40 -27.74 10.97 -15.89
C ASN A 40 -27.51 10.05 -17.09
N PRO A 41 -28.23 10.23 -18.21
CA PRO A 41 -28.17 9.30 -19.34
C PRO A 41 -26.81 9.23 -20.01
N GLN A 42 -26.09 10.36 -20.15
CA GLN A 42 -24.79 10.42 -20.79
C GLN A 42 -23.74 9.72 -19.93
N LEU A 43 -23.72 9.98 -18.63
CA LEU A 43 -22.83 9.33 -17.67
C LEU A 43 -23.11 7.81 -17.57
N LYS A 44 -24.41 7.44 -17.57
CA LYS A 44 -24.84 6.03 -17.62
C LYS A 44 -24.29 5.32 -18.85
N GLN A 45 -24.38 5.94 -20.02
CA GLN A 45 -23.86 5.40 -21.26
C GLN A 45 -22.34 5.24 -21.21
N MET A 46 -21.59 6.25 -20.74
CA MET A 46 -20.14 6.18 -20.60
C MET A 46 -19.69 5.03 -19.69
N ILE A 47 -20.40 4.80 -18.58
CA ILE A 47 -20.10 3.68 -17.68
C ILE A 47 -20.40 2.34 -18.36
N LEU A 48 -21.53 2.21 -19.05
CA LEU A 48 -21.90 1.00 -19.81
C LEU A 48 -20.90 0.69 -20.91
N GLU A 49 -20.38 1.71 -21.60
CA GLU A 49 -19.34 1.60 -22.62
C GLU A 49 -17.92 1.45 -22.05
N LYS A 50 -17.78 1.38 -20.72
CA LYS A 50 -16.49 1.30 -20.02
C LYS A 50 -15.54 2.47 -20.28
N LYS A 51 -16.04 3.59 -20.77
CA LYS A 51 -15.28 4.79 -21.08
C LYS A 51 -14.88 5.61 -19.86
N PHE A 52 -15.65 5.50 -18.75
CA PHE A 52 -15.40 6.24 -17.51
C PHE A 52 -15.85 5.45 -16.29
N LEU A 53 -15.10 5.55 -15.20
CA LEU A 53 -15.54 5.15 -13.87
C LEU A 53 -15.11 6.19 -12.83
N PHE A 54 -15.98 6.41 -11.87
CA PHE A 54 -15.60 7.13 -10.65
C PHE A 54 -14.57 6.35 -9.83
N GLY A 55 -13.83 7.06 -8.99
CA GLY A 55 -12.96 6.46 -7.98
C GLY A 55 -13.73 5.55 -7.02
N GLY A 56 -13.03 4.57 -6.45
CA GLY A 56 -13.66 3.49 -5.69
C GLY A 56 -14.60 3.94 -4.56
N ARG A 57 -14.33 5.06 -3.88
CA ARG A 57 -15.20 5.57 -2.81
C ARG A 57 -16.52 6.12 -3.34
N THR A 58 -16.47 6.81 -4.46
CA THR A 58 -17.68 7.29 -5.14
C THR A 58 -18.52 6.10 -5.58
N LEU A 59 -17.93 5.10 -6.25
CA LEU A 59 -18.66 3.88 -6.66
C LEU A 59 -19.33 3.15 -5.48
N THR A 60 -18.67 3.14 -4.31
CA THR A 60 -19.17 2.45 -3.12
C THR A 60 -20.24 3.23 -2.38
N ASN A 61 -20.12 4.58 -2.29
CA ASN A 61 -20.88 5.38 -1.32
C ASN A 61 -21.87 6.38 -1.96
N TYR A 62 -21.70 6.75 -3.24
CA TYR A 62 -22.53 7.73 -3.90
C TYR A 62 -23.99 7.24 -4.00
N ASN A 63 -24.94 8.09 -3.60
CA ASN A 63 -26.38 7.82 -3.57
C ASN A 63 -26.80 6.56 -2.76
N THR A 64 -26.01 6.17 -1.73
CA THR A 64 -26.38 5.05 -0.85
C THR A 64 -27.05 5.48 0.45
N GLY A 65 -26.99 6.76 0.81
CA GLY A 65 -27.42 7.26 2.11
C GLY A 65 -26.55 6.83 3.30
N LYS A 66 -25.44 6.12 3.06
CA LYS A 66 -24.46 5.77 4.11
C LYS A 66 -23.77 7.03 4.63
N ASN A 67 -23.53 7.08 5.94
CA ASN A 67 -22.67 8.14 6.52
C ASN A 67 -21.19 7.84 6.26
N ALA A 68 -20.80 7.90 4.99
CA ALA A 68 -19.45 7.62 4.51
C ALA A 68 -19.10 8.56 3.35
N SER A 69 -17.84 9.02 3.30
CA SER A 69 -17.38 9.97 2.29
C SER A 69 -17.35 9.37 0.89
N THR A 70 -17.62 10.20 -0.11
CA THR A 70 -17.36 9.92 -1.53
C THR A 70 -15.92 10.22 -1.94
N SER A 71 -15.19 11.02 -1.12
CA SER A 71 -13.79 11.36 -1.37
C SER A 71 -12.84 10.29 -0.85
N ASN A 72 -11.82 9.96 -1.63
CA ASN A 72 -10.81 8.99 -1.25
C ASN A 72 -9.73 9.59 -0.35
N CYS A 73 -9.38 10.84 -0.61
CA CYS A 73 -8.09 11.43 -0.27
C CYS A 73 -8.27 12.76 0.46
N TYR A 74 -7.49 12.95 1.51
CA TYR A 74 -7.51 14.13 2.36
C TYR A 74 -6.09 14.53 2.75
N SER A 75 -5.90 15.83 3.02
CA SER A 75 -4.69 16.37 3.64
C SER A 75 -5.00 16.86 5.05
N SER A 76 -4.20 16.46 6.02
CA SER A 76 -4.21 16.99 7.39
C SER A 76 -3.34 18.24 7.54
N GLY A 77 -2.56 18.57 6.53
CA GLY A 77 -1.60 19.66 6.56
C GLY A 77 -0.37 19.34 7.43
N TYR A 78 0.20 20.35 8.06
CA TYR A 78 1.28 20.17 9.03
C TYR A 78 0.77 19.59 10.34
N ALA A 79 1.50 18.63 10.90
CA ALA A 79 1.32 18.21 12.28
C ALA A 79 1.71 19.38 13.22
N PRO A 80 0.85 19.76 14.19
CA PRO A 80 1.15 20.84 15.12
C PRO A 80 2.29 20.48 16.07
N ASP A 81 3.15 21.46 16.39
CA ASP A 81 4.27 21.27 17.31
C ASP A 81 3.83 21.43 18.79
N SER A 82 2.82 20.67 19.20
CA SER A 82 2.35 20.61 20.58
C SER A 82 1.60 19.31 20.86
N VAL A 83 1.71 18.80 22.08
CA VAL A 83 1.02 17.55 22.49
C VAL A 83 -0.49 17.65 22.27
N VAL A 84 -1.11 18.78 22.67
CA VAL A 84 -2.56 19.01 22.48
C VAL A 84 -2.93 18.98 20.99
N GLY A 85 -2.17 19.69 20.16
CA GLY A 85 -2.43 19.73 18.72
C GLY A 85 -2.19 18.37 18.03
N ILE A 86 -1.17 17.61 18.43
CA ILE A 86 -0.90 16.27 17.91
C ILE A 86 -2.03 15.30 18.26
N MET A 87 -2.53 15.34 19.51
CA MET A 87 -3.64 14.49 19.92
C MET A 87 -4.97 14.88 19.26
N ASP A 88 -5.25 16.18 19.08
CA ASP A 88 -6.39 16.66 18.28
C ASP A 88 -6.30 16.17 16.84
N LEU A 89 -5.11 16.25 16.24
CA LEU A 89 -4.88 15.74 14.89
C LEU A 89 -5.11 14.23 14.81
N ALA A 90 -4.59 13.44 15.75
CA ALA A 90 -4.82 11.98 15.79
C ALA A 90 -6.32 11.65 15.91
N GLN A 91 -7.09 12.40 16.70
CA GLN A 91 -8.54 12.27 16.79
C GLN A 91 -9.21 12.59 15.43
N LYS A 92 -8.85 13.70 14.79
CA LYS A 92 -9.38 14.08 13.47
C LYS A 92 -9.05 13.03 12.39
N MET A 93 -7.84 12.47 12.43
CA MET A 93 -7.44 11.36 11.56
C MET A 93 -8.34 10.12 11.78
N ALA A 94 -8.56 9.74 13.04
CA ALA A 94 -9.43 8.61 13.39
C ALA A 94 -10.86 8.79 12.85
N LEU A 95 -11.43 9.98 12.97
CA LEU A 95 -12.77 10.31 12.46
C LEU A 95 -12.83 10.23 10.94
N THR A 96 -11.78 10.72 10.24
CA THR A 96 -11.70 10.64 8.77
C THR A 96 -11.53 9.19 8.28
N TYR A 97 -10.73 8.37 8.97
CA TYR A 97 -10.64 6.93 8.67
C TYR A 97 -11.98 6.22 8.85
N LYS A 98 -12.71 6.53 9.93
CA LYS A 98 -14.06 6.00 10.15
C LYS A 98 -15.02 6.37 9.00
N ALA A 99 -14.88 7.57 8.43
CA ALA A 99 -15.63 8.01 7.25
C ALA A 99 -15.02 7.49 5.92
N GLN A 100 -14.06 6.57 5.99
CA GLN A 100 -13.43 5.88 4.85
C GLN A 100 -12.43 6.73 4.03
N GLY A 101 -11.95 7.86 4.53
CA GLY A 101 -10.92 8.70 3.90
C GLY A 101 -9.50 8.23 4.23
N GLY A 102 -8.57 8.31 3.27
CA GLY A 102 -7.13 8.22 3.50
C GLY A 102 -6.54 9.61 3.75
N GLN A 103 -5.43 9.71 4.50
CA GLN A 103 -4.86 11.01 4.86
C GLN A 103 -3.36 11.10 4.63
N GLY A 104 -2.91 12.32 4.30
CA GLY A 104 -1.51 12.70 4.34
C GLY A 104 -1.25 13.76 5.41
N VAL A 105 -0.08 13.72 6.04
CA VAL A 105 0.36 14.66 7.07
C VAL A 105 1.85 14.96 6.91
N SER A 106 2.22 16.24 6.96
CA SER A 106 3.62 16.65 6.99
C SER A 106 4.08 16.85 8.44
N LEU A 107 5.24 16.26 8.78
CA LEU A 107 5.87 16.37 10.09
C LEU A 107 6.86 17.54 10.17
N SER A 108 7.04 18.28 9.10
CA SER A 108 8.07 19.31 8.91
C SER A 108 8.04 20.47 9.92
N LYS A 109 6.95 20.61 10.69
CA LYS A 109 6.82 21.63 11.73
C LYS A 109 6.99 21.09 13.15
N ILE A 110 7.13 19.80 13.35
CA ILE A 110 7.45 19.22 14.67
C ILE A 110 8.91 19.51 14.99
N ARG A 111 9.17 20.08 16.16
CA ARG A 111 10.54 20.39 16.61
C ARG A 111 11.41 19.14 16.65
N PRO A 112 12.67 19.22 16.20
CA PRO A 112 13.55 18.07 16.18
C PRO A 112 14.00 17.66 17.57
N LYS A 113 14.50 16.43 17.66
CA LYS A 113 15.12 15.88 18.88
C LYS A 113 16.21 16.81 19.43
N GLY A 114 16.23 16.98 20.76
CA GLY A 114 17.15 17.85 21.47
C GLY A 114 16.69 19.32 21.55
N SER A 115 15.55 19.68 20.94
CA SER A 115 14.93 20.99 21.12
C SER A 115 14.41 21.19 22.55
N LYS A 116 14.57 22.36 23.12
CA LYS A 116 14.11 22.65 24.48
C LYS A 116 12.58 22.65 24.59
N ILE A 117 12.07 22.01 25.64
CA ILE A 117 10.64 22.00 25.98
C ILE A 117 10.40 22.57 27.38
N SER A 118 9.13 22.71 27.78
CA SER A 118 8.73 23.21 29.09
C SER A 118 9.37 22.39 30.22
N GLY A 119 9.79 23.05 31.30
CA GLY A 119 10.42 22.39 32.44
C GLY A 119 11.92 22.12 32.31
N GLY A 120 12.57 22.58 31.24
CA GLY A 120 14.03 22.41 31.05
C GLY A 120 14.44 21.07 30.46
N TYR A 121 13.47 20.28 29.96
CA TYR A 121 13.71 19.01 29.26
C TYR A 121 13.95 19.24 27.75
N GLU A 122 14.32 18.15 27.07
CA GLU A 122 14.51 18.12 25.61
C GLU A 122 13.43 17.27 24.95
N SER A 123 13.09 17.62 23.70
CA SER A 123 12.17 16.88 22.85
C SER A 123 12.80 15.57 22.38
N ASP A 124 12.01 14.50 22.31
CA ASP A 124 12.37 13.23 21.69
C ASP A 124 12.23 13.25 20.15
N GLY A 125 11.80 14.39 19.57
CA GLY A 125 11.68 14.59 18.14
C GLY A 125 10.44 13.98 17.52
N ILE A 126 10.54 13.61 16.21
CA ILE A 126 9.40 13.18 15.40
C ILE A 126 8.92 11.75 15.70
N VAL A 127 9.83 10.85 16.09
CA VAL A 127 9.55 9.40 16.14
C VAL A 127 8.38 9.01 17.04
N PRO A 128 8.24 9.50 18.29
CA PRO A 128 7.10 9.18 19.12
C PRO A 128 5.75 9.58 18.51
N PHE A 129 5.73 10.68 17.77
CA PHE A 129 4.50 11.18 17.11
C PHE A 129 4.17 10.40 15.85
N MET A 130 5.17 9.94 15.11
CA MET A 130 4.99 8.98 14.01
C MET A 130 4.30 7.70 14.50
N GLU A 131 4.70 7.18 15.67
CA GLU A 131 4.09 5.99 16.28
C GLU A 131 2.62 6.23 16.71
N ILE A 132 2.28 7.42 17.22
CA ILE A 132 0.89 7.78 17.53
C ILE A 132 0.03 7.72 16.26
N PHE A 133 0.47 8.35 15.17
CA PHE A 133 -0.27 8.35 13.90
C PHE A 133 -0.34 6.96 13.27
N ASN A 134 0.75 6.20 13.28
CA ASN A 134 0.82 4.81 12.83
C ASN A 134 -0.16 3.91 13.59
N THR A 135 -0.18 4.00 14.92
CA THR A 135 -1.08 3.23 15.79
C THR A 135 -2.54 3.63 15.58
N THR A 136 -2.83 4.92 15.44
CA THR A 136 -4.17 5.41 15.10
C THR A 136 -4.66 4.80 13.79
N THR A 137 -3.79 4.80 12.77
CA THR A 137 -4.09 4.21 11.45
C THR A 137 -4.33 2.69 11.53
N ALA A 138 -3.51 1.99 12.33
CA ALA A 138 -3.65 0.55 12.53
C ALA A 138 -4.94 0.16 13.26
N SER A 139 -5.37 1.00 14.21
CA SER A 139 -6.48 0.70 15.12
C SER A 139 -7.85 0.97 14.50
N ILE A 140 -7.97 1.98 13.62
CA ILE A 140 -9.25 2.38 13.05
C ILE A 140 -9.46 1.72 11.69
N SER A 141 -10.50 0.90 11.58
CA SER A 141 -10.89 0.28 10.31
C SER A 141 -11.89 1.16 9.54
N GLN A 142 -11.82 1.08 8.21
CA GLN A 142 -12.69 1.81 7.28
C GLN A 142 -13.99 1.04 6.97
N GLY A 143 -14.69 0.58 8.01
CA GLY A 143 -15.97 -0.12 7.82
C GLY A 143 -15.84 -1.50 7.17
N GLY A 144 -15.07 -2.42 7.77
CA GLY A 144 -14.84 -3.77 7.29
C GLY A 144 -13.37 -4.18 7.28
N SER A 145 -12.92 -4.88 6.25
CA SER A 145 -11.57 -5.43 6.15
C SER A 145 -10.45 -4.42 5.84
N ARG A 146 -10.78 -3.16 5.47
CA ARG A 146 -9.78 -2.13 5.14
C ARG A 146 -9.38 -1.31 6.36
N LYS A 147 -8.09 -1.25 6.65
CA LYS A 147 -7.47 -0.36 7.63
C LYS A 147 -7.41 1.09 7.10
N GLY A 148 -7.09 2.07 7.97
CA GLY A 148 -6.77 3.43 7.58
C GLY A 148 -5.61 3.47 6.56
N ALA A 149 -5.55 4.51 5.74
CA ALA A 149 -4.45 4.76 4.82
C ALA A 149 -3.78 6.08 5.19
N LEU A 150 -2.48 6.06 5.43
CA LEU A 150 -1.70 7.21 5.88
C LEU A 150 -0.45 7.38 5.02
N MET A 151 -0.14 8.63 4.66
CA MET A 151 1.18 9.04 4.22
C MET A 151 1.73 10.06 5.21
N MET A 152 2.94 9.86 5.67
CA MET A 152 3.69 10.87 6.41
C MET A 152 4.80 11.42 5.53
N SER A 153 4.98 12.72 5.55
CA SER A 153 6.07 13.39 4.83
C SER A 153 6.88 14.28 5.76
N ILE A 154 8.09 14.59 5.37
CA ILE A 154 8.97 15.54 6.05
C ILE A 154 9.83 16.27 5.05
N ASP A 155 10.13 17.53 5.33
CA ASP A 155 11.06 18.36 4.57
C ASP A 155 12.48 17.76 4.62
N ALA A 156 13.14 17.68 3.48
CA ALA A 156 14.51 17.21 3.37
C ALA A 156 15.50 18.06 4.18
N TRP A 157 15.16 19.32 4.41
CA TRP A 157 15.94 20.21 5.24
C TRP A 157 15.75 20.02 6.74
N HIS A 158 14.77 19.22 7.16
CA HIS A 158 14.52 18.98 8.58
C HIS A 158 15.67 18.21 9.22
N LYS A 159 16.08 18.60 10.44
CA LYS A 159 17.20 17.97 11.16
C LYS A 159 17.09 16.46 11.33
N GLU A 160 15.86 15.94 11.40
CA GLU A 160 15.60 14.50 11.54
C GLU A 160 15.18 13.81 10.22
N ALA A 161 15.44 14.44 9.05
CA ALA A 161 15.13 13.82 7.76
C ALA A 161 15.82 12.46 7.59
N GLU A 162 17.08 12.30 8.04
CA GLU A 162 17.77 11.03 8.00
C GLU A 162 17.13 9.97 8.92
N THR A 163 16.70 10.34 10.11
CA THR A 163 15.96 9.45 11.01
C THR A 163 14.64 9.01 10.38
N PHE A 164 13.93 9.94 9.73
CA PHE A 164 12.68 9.65 9.07
C PHE A 164 12.82 8.64 7.93
N ILE A 165 13.79 8.81 7.04
CA ILE A 165 13.99 7.89 5.90
C ILE A 165 14.45 6.51 6.33
N THR A 166 15.17 6.39 7.46
CA THR A 166 15.71 5.11 7.95
C THR A 166 14.78 4.34 8.88
N ILE A 167 13.71 4.96 9.39
CA ILE A 167 12.86 4.38 10.43
C ILE A 167 12.26 3.01 10.05
N LYS A 168 11.91 2.80 8.79
CA LYS A 168 11.33 1.54 8.31
C LYS A 168 12.36 0.42 8.08
N SER A 169 13.65 0.72 8.13
CA SER A 169 14.67 -0.32 8.11
C SER A 169 14.71 -1.12 9.43
N GLU A 170 14.10 -0.59 10.49
CA GLU A 170 13.83 -1.31 11.73
C GLU A 170 12.51 -2.08 11.60
N GLN A 171 12.56 -3.41 11.64
CA GLN A 171 11.38 -4.26 11.52
C GLN A 171 10.30 -3.92 12.58
N GLY A 172 9.06 -3.85 12.14
CA GLY A 172 7.91 -3.59 13.01
C GLY A 172 7.61 -2.11 13.29
N LYS A 173 8.43 -1.16 12.78
CA LYS A 173 8.17 0.27 12.95
C LYS A 173 7.44 0.88 11.75
N ILE A 174 6.47 1.73 12.04
CA ILE A 174 5.72 2.56 11.06
C ILE A 174 5.18 1.77 9.86
N GLU A 175 4.67 0.57 10.07
CA GLU A 175 4.20 -0.32 9.00
C GLU A 175 2.91 0.15 8.31
N LYS A 176 2.11 1.02 8.96
CA LYS A 176 0.77 1.42 8.47
C LYS A 176 0.74 2.79 7.81
N ALA A 177 1.90 3.37 7.54
CA ALA A 177 2.03 4.62 6.80
C ALA A 177 3.01 4.48 5.64
N ASN A 178 2.74 5.11 4.51
CA ASN A 178 3.75 5.37 3.48
C ASN A 178 4.59 6.57 3.90
N LEU A 179 5.86 6.58 3.56
CA LEU A 179 6.77 7.69 3.84
C LEU A 179 7.18 8.39 2.55
N SER A 180 7.23 9.73 2.57
CA SER A 180 7.72 10.53 1.45
C SER A 180 8.60 11.68 1.94
N LEU A 181 9.70 11.93 1.26
CA LEU A 181 10.56 13.08 1.52
C LEU A 181 10.08 14.27 0.66
N GLU A 182 9.86 15.41 1.31
CA GLU A 182 9.52 16.68 0.68
C GLU A 182 10.83 17.37 0.25
N ILE A 183 11.04 17.52 -1.05
CA ILE A 183 12.27 18.05 -1.63
C ILE A 183 11.92 19.29 -2.47
N ASP A 184 12.61 20.41 -2.22
CA ASP A 184 12.51 21.64 -2.99
C ASP A 184 13.55 21.72 -4.11
N ASP A 185 13.45 22.72 -4.98
CA ASP A 185 14.38 22.92 -6.09
C ASP A 185 15.78 23.30 -5.58
N GLU A 186 15.92 24.02 -4.46
CA GLU A 186 17.23 24.34 -3.84
C GLU A 186 18.00 23.07 -3.47
N PHE A 187 17.31 22.07 -2.92
CA PHE A 187 17.92 20.81 -2.60
C PHE A 187 18.37 20.05 -3.86
N MET A 188 17.51 19.98 -4.88
CA MET A 188 17.82 19.28 -6.14
C MET A 188 18.92 20.00 -6.95
N ASP A 189 18.98 21.31 -6.91
CA ASP A 189 20.08 22.08 -7.51
C ASP A 189 21.44 21.71 -6.88
N CYS A 190 21.48 21.49 -5.56
CA CYS A 190 22.70 20.99 -4.90
C CYS A 190 23.08 19.58 -5.39
N ILE A 191 22.09 18.72 -5.63
CA ILE A 191 22.32 17.36 -6.16
C ILE A 191 22.84 17.43 -7.59
N LYS A 192 22.18 18.23 -8.45
CA LYS A 192 22.60 18.43 -9.84
C LYS A 192 24.02 18.98 -9.91
N LEU A 193 24.34 19.99 -9.13
CA LEU A 193 25.69 20.57 -9.05
C LEU A 193 26.74 19.51 -8.72
N TYR A 194 26.44 18.61 -7.76
CA TYR A 194 27.37 17.53 -7.41
C TYR A 194 27.62 16.58 -8.58
N TYR A 195 26.59 16.17 -9.32
CA TYR A 195 26.76 15.27 -10.46
C TYR A 195 27.44 15.93 -11.65
N ASP A 196 27.23 17.24 -11.85
CA ASP A 196 27.82 18.01 -12.94
C ASP A 196 29.30 18.36 -12.67
N THR A 197 29.68 18.65 -11.43
CA THR A 197 31.00 19.25 -11.10
C THR A 197 31.80 18.53 -10.03
N GLY A 198 31.18 17.64 -9.25
CA GLY A 198 31.75 17.04 -8.04
C GLY A 198 31.73 17.94 -6.80
N GLU A 199 31.13 19.13 -6.87
CA GLU A 199 31.09 20.07 -5.75
C GLU A 199 30.07 19.63 -4.69
N VAL A 200 30.52 19.53 -3.43
CA VAL A 200 29.66 19.19 -2.28
C VAL A 200 29.26 20.48 -1.56
N LYS A 201 27.98 20.75 -1.50
CA LYS A 201 27.42 21.87 -0.73
C LYS A 201 27.13 21.45 0.71
N THR A 202 27.40 22.37 1.63
CA THR A 202 26.93 22.33 3.03
C THR A 202 26.04 23.53 3.25
N ILE A 203 24.80 23.30 3.63
CA ILE A 203 23.80 24.35 3.81
C ILE A 203 23.47 24.48 5.29
N HIS A 204 23.67 25.67 5.84
CA HIS A 204 23.32 25.98 7.21
C HIS A 204 21.81 26.22 7.31
N ARG A 205 21.14 25.57 8.28
CA ARG A 205 19.70 25.69 8.52
C ARG A 205 19.41 26.03 9.98
N ILE A 206 18.35 26.78 10.17
CA ILE A 206 17.83 27.15 11.49
C ILE A 206 16.37 26.64 11.56
N PHE A 207 16.09 25.78 12.53
CA PHE A 207 14.72 25.37 12.84
C PHE A 207 14.20 26.19 14.02
N GLU A 208 13.20 27.01 13.75
CA GLU A 208 12.53 27.83 14.76
C GLU A 208 11.32 27.11 15.36
N TYR A 209 11.14 27.20 16.67
CA TYR A 209 9.99 26.68 17.39
C TYR A 209 9.58 27.66 18.51
N VAL A 210 8.41 27.45 19.11
CA VAL A 210 7.77 28.43 20.04
C VAL A 210 8.72 28.93 21.15
N SER A 211 9.66 28.12 21.64
CA SER A 211 10.52 28.44 22.78
C SER A 211 12.00 28.63 22.41
N GLY A 212 12.36 28.68 21.12
CA GLY A 212 13.75 28.85 20.67
C GLY A 212 14.01 28.41 19.25
N SER A 213 15.27 28.19 18.96
CA SER A 213 15.73 27.64 17.67
C SER A 213 16.83 26.62 17.87
N ILE A 214 17.08 25.83 16.85
CA ILE A 214 18.22 24.91 16.76
C ILE A 214 18.90 25.09 15.40
N GLU A 215 20.22 25.23 15.42
CA GLU A 215 21.03 25.41 14.22
C GLU A 215 21.74 24.12 13.88
N TYR A 216 21.85 23.82 12.60
CA TYR A 216 22.52 22.60 12.09
C TYR A 216 22.89 22.77 10.62
N ASP A 217 23.81 21.92 10.16
CA ASP A 217 24.22 21.87 8.78
C ASP A 217 23.61 20.64 8.09
N VAL A 218 23.20 20.82 6.84
CA VAL A 218 22.73 19.74 5.95
C VAL A 218 23.69 19.64 4.77
N ILE A 219 24.08 18.42 4.44
CA ILE A 219 24.84 18.11 3.23
C ILE A 219 23.89 17.35 2.30
N PRO A 220 23.24 18.02 1.32
CA PRO A 220 22.15 17.44 0.54
C PRO A 220 22.51 16.12 -0.14
N ILE A 221 23.72 16.03 -0.73
CA ILE A 221 24.14 14.81 -1.43
C ILE A 221 24.24 13.58 -0.51
N ASN A 222 24.61 13.77 0.76
CA ASN A 222 24.70 12.67 1.72
C ASN A 222 23.31 12.12 2.05
N LEU A 223 22.36 13.03 2.32
CA LEU A 223 20.97 12.66 2.58
C LEU A 223 20.34 12.01 1.34
N TYR A 224 20.55 12.58 0.16
CA TYR A 224 20.07 12.04 -1.11
C TYR A 224 20.54 10.61 -1.37
N LYS A 225 21.86 10.35 -1.28
CA LYS A 225 22.42 9.00 -1.44
C LYS A 225 21.87 8.03 -0.40
N LYS A 226 21.72 8.47 0.84
CA LYS A 226 21.14 7.66 1.90
C LYS A 226 19.69 7.31 1.58
N MET A 227 18.90 8.28 1.13
CA MET A 227 17.51 8.07 0.72
C MET A 227 17.44 7.08 -0.46
N CYS A 228 18.26 7.25 -1.51
CA CYS A 228 18.29 6.36 -2.66
C CYS A 228 18.63 4.92 -2.25
N GLN A 229 19.60 4.73 -1.33
CA GLN A 229 19.92 3.42 -0.78
C GLN A 229 18.73 2.79 -0.04
N ILE A 230 18.04 3.54 0.80
CA ILE A 230 16.87 3.04 1.54
C ILE A 230 15.72 2.76 0.60
N SER A 231 15.44 3.63 -0.39
CA SER A 231 14.41 3.38 -1.40
C SER A 231 14.72 2.13 -2.24
N TYR A 232 15.99 1.90 -2.61
CA TYR A 232 16.45 0.70 -3.28
C TYR A 232 16.18 -0.57 -2.46
N ASP A 233 16.48 -0.52 -1.15
CA ASP A 233 16.33 -1.66 -0.25
C ASP A 233 14.88 -1.94 0.16
N TRP A 234 14.04 -0.90 0.32
CA TRP A 234 12.74 -0.99 0.98
C TRP A 234 11.57 -0.45 0.15
N ALA A 235 11.81 0.07 -1.07
CA ALA A 235 10.81 0.74 -1.91
C ALA A 235 10.14 1.96 -1.23
N GLU A 236 10.74 2.52 -0.20
CA GLU A 236 10.37 3.73 0.54
C GLU A 236 11.62 4.42 1.10
N PRO A 237 11.62 5.76 1.28
CA PRO A 237 10.55 6.70 1.00
C PRO A 237 10.37 6.98 -0.49
N GLY A 238 9.17 7.48 -0.87
CA GLY A 238 8.97 8.18 -2.13
C GLY A 238 9.46 9.63 -2.05
N ILE A 239 9.43 10.34 -3.18
CA ILE A 239 9.78 11.75 -3.28
C ILE A 239 8.56 12.58 -3.67
N ILE A 240 8.43 13.76 -3.05
CA ILE A 240 7.52 14.84 -3.42
C ILE A 240 8.37 16.06 -3.75
N TYR A 241 8.29 16.58 -4.98
CA TYR A 241 8.94 17.82 -5.40
C TYR A 241 8.03 18.99 -5.06
N THR A 242 8.28 19.64 -3.91
CA THR A 242 7.33 20.56 -3.28
C THR A 242 7.13 21.84 -4.05
N ASP A 243 8.17 22.36 -4.71
CA ASP A 243 8.02 23.58 -5.52
C ASP A 243 7.14 23.35 -6.73
N ARG A 244 7.22 22.15 -7.33
CA ARG A 244 6.32 21.73 -8.41
C ARG A 244 4.88 21.60 -7.94
N PHE A 245 4.64 21.09 -6.72
CA PHE A 245 3.31 21.06 -6.11
C PHE A 245 2.71 22.43 -5.95
N ARG A 246 3.50 23.40 -5.47
CA ARG A 246 3.05 24.75 -5.10
C ARG A 246 2.97 25.69 -6.29
N ASN A 247 3.92 25.57 -7.21
CA ASN A 247 4.15 26.57 -8.25
C ASN A 247 3.58 26.19 -9.62
N TYR A 248 3.01 25.01 -9.79
CA TYR A 248 2.43 24.57 -11.06
C TYR A 248 1.05 23.94 -10.86
N ASN A 249 0.04 24.79 -10.66
CA ASN A 249 -1.36 24.42 -10.49
C ASN A 249 -2.26 25.63 -10.74
N ILE A 250 -3.58 25.42 -10.89
CA ILE A 250 -4.55 26.49 -11.14
C ILE A 250 -4.57 27.54 -10.02
N MET A 251 -4.36 27.12 -8.77
CA MET A 251 -4.39 27.99 -7.57
C MET A 251 -3.03 28.58 -7.21
N GLN A 252 -2.05 28.56 -8.11
CA GLN A 252 -0.65 28.96 -7.90
C GLN A 252 -0.48 30.33 -7.20
N HIS A 253 -1.34 31.29 -7.49
CA HIS A 253 -1.26 32.66 -6.97
C HIS A 253 -2.24 32.95 -5.83
N ASP A 254 -3.01 31.94 -5.37
CA ASP A 254 -3.92 32.08 -4.22
C ASP A 254 -3.20 31.74 -2.91
N ASN A 255 -2.89 32.76 -2.11
CA ASN A 255 -2.20 32.60 -0.83
C ASN A 255 -3.04 31.88 0.24
N GLU A 256 -4.38 31.82 0.10
CA GLU A 256 -5.25 31.10 1.01
C GLU A 256 -5.27 29.60 0.70
N TYR A 257 -5.03 29.21 -0.58
CA TYR A 257 -4.94 27.81 -1.02
C TYR A 257 -3.52 27.27 -0.86
N ASN A 258 -3.01 27.23 0.36
CA ASN A 258 -1.65 26.81 0.65
C ASN A 258 -1.52 25.29 0.61
N ILE A 259 -0.95 24.73 -0.46
CA ILE A 259 -0.64 23.31 -0.59
C ILE A 259 0.51 22.95 0.34
N ILE A 260 0.27 21.97 1.22
CA ILE A 260 1.23 21.56 2.26
C ILE A 260 1.84 20.22 1.92
N THR A 261 1.01 19.19 1.67
CA THR A 261 1.45 17.82 1.40
C THR A 261 0.42 17.13 0.51
N GLY A 262 0.72 15.92 0.06
CA GLY A 262 -0.19 15.10 -0.74
C GLY A 262 -1.03 14.13 0.10
N ASN A 263 -1.91 13.41 -0.59
CA ASN A 263 -2.65 12.26 -0.06
C ASN A 263 -1.76 10.99 0.01
N PRO A 264 -2.26 9.86 0.53
CA PRO A 264 -1.47 8.62 0.65
C PRO A 264 -0.81 8.08 -0.62
N CYS A 265 -1.35 8.40 -1.79
CA CYS A 265 -0.83 7.95 -3.08
C CYS A 265 -0.08 9.05 -3.85
N GLY A 266 -0.04 10.27 -3.34
CA GLY A 266 0.75 11.39 -3.88
C GLY A 266 0.16 12.12 -5.09
N GLU A 267 -1.00 11.70 -5.63
CA GLU A 267 -1.63 12.34 -6.78
C GLU A 267 -2.40 13.63 -6.46
N GLN A 268 -2.66 13.88 -5.19
CA GLN A 268 -3.45 15.04 -4.74
C GLN A 268 -2.64 15.93 -3.80
N PRO A 269 -1.92 16.93 -4.33
CA PRO A 269 -1.41 18.06 -3.54
C PRO A 269 -2.59 18.89 -3.04
N LEU A 270 -2.74 18.98 -1.73
CA LEU A 270 -3.90 19.60 -1.09
C LEU A 270 -3.50 20.56 0.04
N PRO A 271 -4.28 21.62 0.25
CA PRO A 271 -4.20 22.40 1.47
C PRO A 271 -4.72 21.61 2.67
N LYS A 272 -4.50 22.15 3.87
CA LYS A 272 -5.02 21.53 5.10
C LYS A 272 -6.55 21.36 5.02
N HIS A 273 -7.04 20.17 5.40
CA HIS A 273 -8.44 19.75 5.32
C HIS A 273 -9.01 19.63 3.90
N GLY A 274 -8.17 19.80 2.87
CA GLY A 274 -8.57 19.57 1.49
C GLY A 274 -8.95 18.11 1.24
N ALA A 275 -9.89 17.91 0.34
CA ALA A 275 -10.36 16.61 -0.12
C ALA A 275 -10.64 16.65 -1.62
N CYS A 276 -10.59 15.49 -2.29
CA CYS A 276 -10.84 15.41 -3.72
C CYS A 276 -11.70 14.20 -4.07
N ASN A 277 -12.62 14.39 -5.02
CA ASN A 277 -13.34 13.31 -5.68
C ASN A 277 -12.63 12.93 -6.96
N LEU A 278 -12.45 11.63 -7.18
CA LEU A 278 -11.67 11.09 -8.28
C LEU A 278 -12.55 10.34 -9.28
N GLY A 279 -12.15 10.41 -10.54
CA GLY A 279 -12.67 9.59 -11.64
C GLY A 279 -11.60 9.34 -12.67
N SER A 280 -11.76 8.32 -13.52
CA SER A 280 -10.78 7.98 -14.55
C SER A 280 -11.46 7.64 -15.86
N ILE A 281 -11.00 8.27 -16.95
CA ILE A 281 -11.37 7.95 -18.32
C ILE A 281 -10.53 6.76 -18.79
N ASN A 282 -11.15 5.79 -19.42
CA ASN A 282 -10.48 4.65 -20.02
C ASN A 282 -10.06 4.98 -21.47
N LEU A 283 -8.82 5.36 -21.66
CA LEU A 283 -8.28 5.75 -22.97
C LEU A 283 -8.43 4.66 -24.03
N SER A 284 -8.43 3.39 -23.63
CA SER A 284 -8.46 2.26 -24.55
C SER A 284 -9.80 2.12 -25.31
N GLU A 285 -10.89 2.70 -24.79
CA GLU A 285 -12.22 2.66 -25.43
C GLU A 285 -12.44 3.80 -26.43
N TYR A 286 -11.45 4.68 -26.60
CA TYR A 286 -11.45 5.74 -27.63
C TYR A 286 -10.58 5.40 -28.82
N VAL A 287 -10.01 4.19 -28.87
CA VAL A 287 -9.25 3.70 -30.02
C VAL A 287 -10.21 3.06 -31.03
N VAL A 288 -10.24 3.59 -32.24
CA VAL A 288 -11.00 3.04 -33.39
C VAL A 288 -10.10 2.17 -34.26
N ASN A 289 -10.67 1.12 -34.84
CA ASN A 289 -9.97 0.11 -35.65
C ASN A 289 -8.72 -0.48 -34.92
N PRO A 290 -8.83 -0.91 -33.65
CA PRO A 290 -7.69 -1.35 -32.88
C PRO A 290 -6.93 -2.48 -33.54
N TYR A 291 -5.62 -2.54 -33.28
CA TYR A 291 -4.70 -3.58 -33.81
C TYR A 291 -4.56 -3.64 -35.33
N THR A 292 -4.98 -2.60 -36.04
CA THR A 292 -4.87 -2.51 -37.50
C THR A 292 -3.97 -1.34 -37.92
N LYS A 293 -3.58 -1.30 -39.20
CA LYS A 293 -2.82 -0.16 -39.76
C LYS A 293 -3.60 1.16 -39.78
N ASN A 294 -4.92 1.09 -39.60
CA ASN A 294 -5.83 2.25 -39.59
C ASN A 294 -6.28 2.57 -38.12
N ALA A 295 -5.59 2.05 -37.14
CA ALA A 295 -5.88 2.37 -35.75
C ALA A 295 -5.64 3.86 -35.51
N SER A 296 -6.59 4.53 -34.85
CA SER A 296 -6.50 5.95 -34.51
C SER A 296 -7.25 6.25 -33.21
N PHE A 297 -6.88 7.35 -32.54
CA PHE A 297 -7.55 7.82 -31.35
C PHE A 297 -8.68 8.80 -31.70
N ASN A 298 -9.87 8.57 -31.18
CA ASN A 298 -11.06 9.39 -31.43
C ASN A 298 -11.13 10.56 -30.45
N PHE A 299 -10.53 11.69 -30.79
CA PHE A 299 -10.50 12.88 -29.95
C PHE A 299 -11.88 13.50 -29.71
N ASP A 300 -12.77 13.51 -30.70
CA ASP A 300 -14.10 14.14 -30.53
C ASP A 300 -14.92 13.41 -29.46
N ASP A 301 -14.98 12.08 -29.53
CA ASP A 301 -15.64 11.25 -28.53
C ASP A 301 -14.95 11.36 -27.16
N PHE A 302 -13.62 11.40 -27.12
CA PHE A 302 -12.84 11.60 -25.90
C PHE A 302 -13.16 12.93 -25.21
N LEU A 303 -13.18 14.04 -25.93
CA LEU A 303 -13.47 15.37 -25.38
C LEU A 303 -14.92 15.46 -24.88
N HIS A 304 -15.89 14.85 -25.60
CA HIS A 304 -17.24 14.69 -25.06
C HIS A 304 -17.24 13.89 -23.75
N GLY A 305 -16.44 12.81 -23.67
CA GLY A 305 -16.28 12.03 -22.45
C GLY A 305 -15.69 12.85 -21.30
N VAL A 306 -14.72 13.73 -21.57
CA VAL A 306 -14.16 14.68 -20.56
C VAL A 306 -15.24 15.60 -20.02
N ASP A 307 -16.05 16.22 -20.91
CA ASP A 307 -17.17 17.09 -20.50
C ASP A 307 -18.14 16.39 -19.55
N VAL A 308 -18.63 15.22 -19.93
CA VAL A 308 -19.58 14.44 -19.12
C VAL A 308 -18.97 14.04 -17.78
N ALA A 309 -17.67 13.64 -17.77
CA ALA A 309 -16.98 13.22 -16.55
C ALA A 309 -16.77 14.37 -15.54
N ILE A 310 -16.38 15.57 -16.00
CA ILE A 310 -16.22 16.77 -15.18
C ILE A 310 -17.55 17.16 -14.53
N ARG A 311 -18.64 17.19 -15.30
CA ARG A 311 -20.00 17.46 -14.76
C ARG A 311 -20.40 16.42 -13.71
N GLY A 312 -20.16 15.14 -13.99
CA GLY A 312 -20.42 14.07 -13.02
C GLY A 312 -19.62 14.18 -11.73
N LEU A 313 -18.35 14.59 -11.79
CA LEU A 313 -17.51 14.80 -10.61
C LEU A 313 -17.96 16.03 -9.79
N ASP A 314 -18.42 17.13 -10.42
CA ASP A 314 -18.97 18.28 -9.73
C ASP A 314 -20.28 17.91 -8.98
N ASP A 315 -21.15 17.11 -9.57
CA ASP A 315 -22.38 16.60 -8.91
C ASP A 315 -22.06 15.72 -7.70
N VAL A 316 -21.00 14.93 -7.75
CA VAL A 316 -20.54 14.11 -6.60
C VAL A 316 -20.11 14.99 -5.43
N ILE A 317 -19.54 16.18 -5.65
CA ILE A 317 -19.21 17.12 -4.57
C ILE A 317 -20.49 17.54 -3.84
N ASP A 318 -21.52 17.96 -4.58
CA ASP A 318 -22.79 18.44 -3.98
C ASP A 318 -23.45 17.40 -3.07
N TYR A 319 -23.39 16.13 -3.45
CA TYR A 319 -23.84 15.01 -2.61
C TYR A 319 -22.88 14.77 -1.43
N GLY A 320 -21.57 14.78 -1.68
CA GLY A 320 -20.54 14.30 -0.77
C GLY A 320 -20.23 15.23 0.41
N ILE A 321 -20.44 16.55 0.27
CA ILE A 321 -20.09 17.55 1.28
C ILE A 321 -20.60 17.19 2.69
N GLN A 322 -21.85 16.74 2.81
CA GLN A 322 -22.45 16.41 4.09
C GLN A 322 -21.82 15.21 4.80
N TYR A 323 -21.15 14.32 4.06
CA TYR A 323 -20.57 13.07 4.57
C TYR A 323 -19.08 13.17 4.92
N HIS A 324 -18.45 14.33 4.78
CA HIS A 324 -17.13 14.54 5.34
C HIS A 324 -17.16 14.49 6.86
N ALA A 325 -16.12 13.89 7.45
CA ALA A 325 -16.06 13.63 8.89
C ALA A 325 -15.93 14.89 9.75
N LEU A 326 -15.27 15.92 9.21
CA LEU A 326 -14.93 17.16 9.92
C LEU A 326 -15.63 18.33 9.26
N GLU A 327 -16.06 19.32 10.05
CA GLU A 327 -16.67 20.53 9.50
C GLU A 327 -15.70 21.33 8.64
N GLU A 328 -14.42 21.37 9.03
CA GLU A 328 -13.35 22.00 8.24
C GLU A 328 -13.19 21.36 6.84
N GLN A 329 -13.38 20.05 6.73
CA GLN A 329 -13.37 19.35 5.45
C GLN A 329 -14.58 19.71 4.58
N LYS A 330 -15.76 19.85 5.21
CA LYS A 330 -17.00 20.29 4.52
C LYS A 330 -16.85 21.71 4.00
N GLU A 331 -16.25 22.59 4.82
CA GLU A 331 -15.98 23.98 4.45
C GLU A 331 -15.01 24.06 3.27
N MET A 332 -13.91 23.31 3.31
CA MET A 332 -12.96 23.25 2.20
C MET A 332 -13.61 22.73 0.92
N ALA A 333 -14.40 21.67 0.99
CA ALA A 333 -15.11 21.12 -0.16
C ALA A 333 -16.12 22.10 -0.76
N ARG A 334 -16.84 22.89 0.07
CA ARG A 334 -17.73 23.95 -0.41
C ARG A 334 -16.98 25.08 -1.08
N ASN A 335 -15.90 25.55 -0.43
CA ASN A 335 -15.20 26.76 -0.82
C ASN A 335 -14.34 26.59 -2.08
N TYR A 336 -13.78 25.40 -2.30
CA TYR A 336 -12.80 25.18 -3.38
C TYR A 336 -13.24 24.15 -4.42
N ARG A 337 -14.15 23.24 -4.10
CA ARG A 337 -14.74 22.26 -5.04
C ARG A 337 -13.70 21.47 -5.84
N ASN A 338 -12.73 20.85 -5.14
CA ASN A 338 -11.69 20.07 -5.78
C ASN A 338 -12.24 18.80 -6.46
N ILE A 339 -11.90 18.58 -7.71
CA ILE A 339 -12.08 17.33 -8.45
C ILE A 339 -10.76 16.85 -9.02
N GLY A 340 -10.67 15.57 -9.36
CA GLY A 340 -9.51 14.96 -9.99
C GLY A 340 -9.94 13.95 -11.04
N LEU A 341 -10.09 14.42 -12.29
CA LEU A 341 -10.29 13.54 -13.43
C LEU A 341 -8.95 13.04 -13.91
N GLY A 342 -8.78 11.73 -13.97
CA GLY A 342 -7.59 11.08 -14.46
C GLY A 342 -7.85 10.18 -15.65
N VAL A 343 -6.84 9.39 -15.99
CA VAL A 343 -6.91 8.37 -17.04
C VAL A 343 -6.59 6.99 -16.47
N MET A 344 -7.06 5.95 -17.14
CA MET A 344 -6.68 4.55 -17.00
C MET A 344 -6.64 3.92 -18.41
N GLY A 345 -6.07 2.75 -18.54
CA GLY A 345 -5.99 2.08 -19.85
C GLY A 345 -5.03 2.75 -20.82
N LEU A 346 -4.02 3.51 -20.36
CA LEU A 346 -3.05 4.17 -21.23
C LEU A 346 -2.22 3.14 -22.00
N ALA A 347 -1.59 2.18 -21.34
CA ALA A 347 -0.84 1.13 -22.01
C ALA A 347 -1.75 0.26 -22.90
N SER A 348 -3.00 0.00 -22.46
CA SER A 348 -4.03 -0.66 -23.26
C SER A 348 -4.33 0.11 -24.57
N ALA A 349 -4.44 1.44 -24.50
CA ALA A 349 -4.65 2.28 -25.69
C ALA A 349 -3.44 2.23 -26.64
N LEU A 350 -2.22 2.32 -26.08
CA LEU A 350 -0.98 2.29 -26.87
C LEU A 350 -0.85 0.97 -27.66
N VAL A 351 -1.08 -0.19 -27.03
CA VAL A 351 -1.01 -1.47 -27.76
C VAL A 351 -2.13 -1.61 -28.79
N LYS A 352 -3.33 -1.11 -28.52
CA LYS A 352 -4.43 -1.03 -29.52
C LYS A 352 -4.07 -0.19 -30.74
N LEU A 353 -3.22 0.84 -30.55
CA LEU A 353 -2.70 1.71 -31.61
C LEU A 353 -1.42 1.17 -32.27
N GLY A 354 -0.82 0.10 -31.74
CA GLY A 354 0.46 -0.44 -32.19
C GLY A 354 1.66 0.46 -31.86
N LEU A 355 1.59 1.23 -30.76
CA LEU A 355 2.63 2.16 -30.32
C LEU A 355 3.38 1.60 -29.12
N PRO A 356 4.73 1.48 -29.19
CA PRO A 356 5.53 1.14 -28.00
C PRO A 356 5.40 2.23 -26.94
N TYR A 357 5.25 1.83 -25.67
CA TYR A 357 5.22 2.74 -24.54
C TYR A 357 6.55 3.50 -24.42
N GLY A 358 6.51 4.84 -24.34
CA GLY A 358 7.70 5.70 -24.26
C GLY A 358 8.37 6.01 -25.60
N SER A 359 7.83 5.52 -26.74
CA SER A 359 8.30 5.92 -28.06
C SER A 359 7.91 7.38 -28.39
N ASP A 360 8.65 8.05 -29.29
CA ASP A 360 8.38 9.43 -29.71
C ASP A 360 6.91 9.62 -30.12
N LYS A 361 6.34 8.70 -30.89
CA LYS A 361 4.93 8.76 -31.29
C LYS A 361 3.96 8.58 -30.13
N SER A 362 4.32 7.78 -29.13
CA SER A 362 3.49 7.66 -27.93
C SER A 362 3.58 8.92 -27.07
N LEU A 363 4.74 9.57 -27.01
CA LEU A 363 4.92 10.85 -26.32
C LEU A 363 4.10 11.95 -26.98
N GLU A 364 4.17 12.08 -28.32
CA GLU A 364 3.34 13.03 -29.10
C GLU A 364 1.84 12.82 -28.88
N LEU A 365 1.37 11.56 -28.88
CA LEU A 365 -0.04 11.26 -28.64
C LEU A 365 -0.46 11.62 -27.21
N ILE A 366 0.39 11.34 -26.21
CA ILE A 366 0.07 11.62 -24.81
C ILE A 366 0.10 13.11 -24.50
N ASP A 367 0.98 13.86 -25.14
CA ASP A 367 1.00 15.32 -25.14
C ASP A 367 -0.33 15.89 -25.66
N ASP A 368 -0.75 15.44 -26.83
CA ASP A 368 -2.03 15.81 -27.44
C ASP A 368 -3.25 15.47 -26.56
N ILE A 369 -3.26 14.26 -25.96
CA ILE A 369 -4.32 13.83 -25.05
C ILE A 369 -4.34 14.72 -23.81
N GLY A 370 -3.20 14.93 -23.16
CA GLY A 370 -3.07 15.74 -21.97
C GLY A 370 -3.49 17.18 -22.20
N PHE A 371 -2.95 17.81 -23.26
CA PHE A 371 -3.26 19.19 -23.64
C PHE A 371 -4.77 19.39 -23.86
N LYS A 372 -5.37 18.56 -24.68
CA LYS A 372 -6.79 18.66 -25.01
C LYS A 372 -7.69 18.33 -23.80
N MET A 373 -7.30 17.34 -22.99
CA MET A 373 -8.01 16.97 -21.77
C MET A 373 -8.06 18.12 -20.77
N PHE A 374 -6.92 18.77 -20.49
CA PHE A 374 -6.87 19.92 -19.58
C PHE A 374 -7.69 21.07 -20.12
N LYS A 375 -7.51 21.42 -21.40
CA LYS A 375 -8.26 22.50 -22.05
C LYS A 375 -9.77 22.26 -21.98
N GLN A 376 -10.26 21.07 -22.31
CA GLN A 376 -11.68 20.72 -22.23
C GLN A 376 -12.20 20.77 -20.79
N SER A 377 -11.40 20.32 -19.82
CA SER A 377 -11.78 20.34 -18.41
C SER A 377 -12.00 21.76 -17.88
N VAL A 378 -11.12 22.70 -18.25
CA VAL A 378 -11.28 24.13 -17.90
C VAL A 378 -12.51 24.72 -18.59
N LEU A 379 -12.73 24.43 -19.88
CA LEU A 379 -13.91 24.90 -20.62
C LEU A 379 -15.20 24.41 -19.97
N THR A 380 -15.28 23.11 -19.65
CA THR A 380 -16.46 22.53 -18.98
C THR A 380 -16.69 23.11 -17.59
N SER A 381 -15.62 23.24 -16.79
CA SER A 381 -15.73 23.85 -15.43
C SER A 381 -16.19 25.32 -15.52
N SER A 382 -15.77 26.06 -16.54
CA SER A 382 -16.22 27.43 -16.80
C SER A 382 -17.68 27.49 -17.27
N GLU A 383 -18.14 26.53 -18.07
CA GLU A 383 -19.57 26.42 -18.43
C GLU A 383 -20.42 26.13 -17.20
N ILE A 384 -20.02 25.16 -16.34
CA ILE A 384 -20.70 24.87 -15.08
C ILE A 384 -20.72 26.11 -14.18
N ALA A 385 -19.65 26.91 -14.15
CA ALA A 385 -19.63 28.17 -13.41
C ALA A 385 -20.67 29.16 -13.91
N SER A 386 -20.88 29.24 -15.23
CA SER A 386 -21.96 30.07 -15.80
C SER A 386 -23.35 29.57 -15.42
N GLU A 387 -23.53 28.27 -15.24
CA GLU A 387 -24.80 27.64 -14.88
C GLU A 387 -25.10 27.69 -13.37
N LYS A 388 -24.09 27.40 -12.53
CA LYS A 388 -24.21 27.14 -11.09
C LYS A 388 -23.43 28.14 -10.22
N GLY A 389 -22.68 29.08 -10.81
CA GLY A 389 -21.75 29.98 -10.14
C GLY A 389 -20.36 29.38 -9.96
N SER A 390 -19.35 30.23 -9.85
CA SER A 390 -17.97 29.87 -9.54
C SER A 390 -17.83 29.24 -8.15
N PHE A 391 -16.72 28.57 -7.87
CA PHE A 391 -16.45 28.14 -6.49
C PHE A 391 -16.33 29.36 -5.56
N PRO A 392 -16.80 29.29 -4.29
CA PRO A 392 -16.96 30.46 -3.42
C PRO A 392 -15.67 31.27 -3.17
N LYS A 393 -14.50 30.63 -3.18
CA LYS A 393 -13.19 31.28 -3.03
C LYS A 393 -12.53 31.61 -4.37
N TYR A 394 -13.29 31.62 -5.46
CA TYR A 394 -12.77 32.00 -6.78
C TYR A 394 -12.25 33.45 -6.79
N SER A 395 -11.13 33.64 -7.44
CA SER A 395 -10.58 34.95 -7.81
C SER A 395 -9.97 34.86 -9.21
N ASP A 396 -9.84 35.98 -9.89
CA ASP A 396 -9.25 36.05 -11.24
C ASP A 396 -7.77 35.67 -11.28
N LEU A 397 -7.12 35.53 -10.11
CA LEU A 397 -5.73 35.04 -10.02
C LEU A 397 -5.54 33.64 -10.61
N VAL A 398 -6.59 32.82 -10.70
CA VAL A 398 -6.53 31.50 -11.34
C VAL A 398 -6.07 31.57 -12.81
N TRP A 399 -6.43 32.65 -13.50
CA TRP A 399 -6.09 32.87 -14.91
C TRP A 399 -4.65 33.33 -15.13
N ASP A 400 -3.96 33.73 -14.06
CA ASP A 400 -2.55 34.12 -14.09
C ASP A 400 -1.59 32.97 -13.88
N SER A 401 -2.10 31.77 -13.52
CA SER A 401 -1.29 30.57 -13.31
C SER A 401 -0.60 30.12 -14.59
N ASP A 402 0.60 29.54 -14.44
CA ASP A 402 1.44 29.12 -15.57
C ASP A 402 0.73 28.05 -16.40
N ILE A 403 0.13 27.04 -15.76
CA ILE A 403 -0.59 25.99 -16.48
C ILE A 403 -1.75 26.52 -17.34
N ILE A 404 -2.46 27.54 -16.89
CA ILE A 404 -3.51 28.18 -17.71
C ILE A 404 -2.90 28.91 -18.90
N LYS A 405 -1.84 29.69 -18.68
CA LYS A 405 -1.18 30.47 -19.76
C LYS A 405 -0.50 29.59 -20.81
N GLU A 406 -0.10 28.40 -20.46
CA GLU A 406 0.46 27.43 -21.41
C GLU A 406 -0.62 26.78 -22.31
N HIS A 407 -1.87 26.69 -21.84
CA HIS A 407 -2.96 26.04 -22.57
C HIS A 407 -3.92 27.00 -23.26
N PHE A 408 -3.98 28.25 -22.83
CA PHE A 408 -4.93 29.24 -23.35
C PHE A 408 -4.22 30.52 -23.77
N ASN A 409 -4.61 31.07 -24.91
CA ASN A 409 -4.16 32.40 -25.32
C ASN A 409 -4.93 33.51 -24.56
N SER A 410 -4.41 34.75 -24.63
CA SER A 410 -4.97 35.87 -23.86
C SER A 410 -6.44 36.19 -24.20
N LEU A 411 -6.88 35.96 -25.44
CA LEU A 411 -8.28 36.19 -25.84
C LEU A 411 -9.20 35.11 -25.23
N GLU A 412 -8.79 33.87 -25.26
CA GLU A 412 -9.53 32.78 -24.61
C GLU A 412 -9.65 33.01 -23.10
N ILE A 413 -8.57 33.43 -22.44
CA ILE A 413 -8.56 33.76 -21.01
C ILE A 413 -9.56 34.87 -20.68
N GLU A 414 -9.60 35.96 -21.47
CA GLU A 414 -10.56 37.03 -21.25
C GLU A 414 -12.02 36.59 -21.34
N LEU A 415 -12.32 35.73 -22.31
CA LEU A 415 -13.66 35.14 -22.45
C LEU A 415 -14.04 34.20 -21.30
N LEU A 416 -13.06 33.48 -20.76
CA LEU A 416 -13.26 32.57 -19.62
C LEU A 416 -13.40 33.32 -18.29
N LYS A 417 -12.72 34.45 -18.10
CA LYS A 417 -12.88 35.34 -16.94
C LYS A 417 -14.33 35.80 -16.75
N GLU A 418 -15.04 36.09 -17.82
CA GLU A 418 -16.45 36.49 -17.76
C GLU A 418 -17.36 35.38 -17.19
N LYS A 419 -16.99 34.11 -17.41
CA LYS A 419 -17.75 32.94 -16.95
C LYS A 419 -17.33 32.48 -15.55
N GLY A 420 -16.07 32.68 -15.19
CA GLY A 420 -15.46 32.15 -13.97
C GLY A 420 -15.07 30.67 -14.04
N LEU A 421 -14.81 30.04 -12.90
CA LEU A 421 -14.40 28.66 -12.79
C LEU A 421 -15.15 27.95 -11.65
N ARG A 422 -15.71 26.76 -11.90
CA ARG A 422 -16.51 26.00 -10.92
C ARG A 422 -15.68 25.21 -9.93
N ASN A 423 -14.50 24.76 -10.31
CA ASN A 423 -13.63 23.85 -9.57
C ASN A 423 -12.21 24.43 -9.51
N CYS A 424 -11.57 24.42 -8.36
CA CYS A 424 -10.21 24.97 -8.19
C CYS A 424 -9.11 24.01 -8.65
N SER A 425 -9.40 22.73 -8.78
CA SER A 425 -8.54 21.71 -9.40
C SER A 425 -9.37 20.77 -10.25
N LEU A 426 -8.80 20.24 -11.34
CA LEU A 426 -9.52 19.53 -12.38
C LEU A 426 -8.96 18.14 -12.66
N LEU A 427 -7.65 18.00 -12.87
CA LEU A 427 -7.02 16.76 -13.32
C LEU A 427 -6.09 16.16 -12.26
N SER A 428 -6.16 14.83 -12.14
CA SER A 428 -5.32 14.05 -11.23
C SER A 428 -5.24 12.60 -11.69
N ILE A 429 -4.03 12.07 -11.81
CA ILE A 429 -3.88 10.66 -12.20
C ILE A 429 -3.76 9.79 -10.95
N ALA A 430 -4.88 9.23 -10.52
CA ALA A 430 -4.95 8.29 -9.41
C ALA A 430 -4.45 6.89 -9.82
N PRO A 431 -4.07 6.02 -8.87
CA PRO A 431 -3.59 4.66 -9.18
C PRO A 431 -4.58 3.80 -9.94
N SER A 432 -5.89 4.07 -9.85
CA SER A 432 -7.02 3.34 -10.48
C SER A 432 -6.99 1.80 -10.35
N GLY A 433 -6.18 1.26 -9.43
CA GLY A 433 -5.85 -0.16 -9.34
C GLY A 433 -7.04 -1.11 -9.28
N SER A 434 -8.08 -0.79 -8.48
CA SER A 434 -9.28 -1.66 -8.37
C SER A 434 -10.21 -1.53 -9.58
N ILE A 435 -10.41 -0.33 -10.11
CA ILE A 435 -11.31 -0.10 -11.26
C ILE A 435 -10.68 -0.58 -12.57
N GLY A 436 -9.39 -0.34 -12.78
CA GLY A 436 -8.66 -0.86 -13.94
C GLY A 436 -8.59 -2.40 -13.94
N THR A 437 -8.32 -3.02 -12.78
CA THR A 437 -8.37 -4.49 -12.65
C THR A 437 -9.77 -5.04 -12.89
N MET A 438 -10.83 -4.36 -12.41
CA MET A 438 -12.20 -4.77 -12.66
C MET A 438 -12.51 -4.81 -14.17
N LEU A 439 -12.02 -3.84 -14.93
CA LEU A 439 -12.19 -3.78 -16.38
C LEU A 439 -11.16 -4.63 -17.16
N ASN A 440 -10.16 -5.21 -16.48
CA ASN A 440 -9.02 -5.92 -17.06
C ASN A 440 -8.24 -5.08 -18.09
N ILE A 441 -7.81 -3.86 -17.66
CA ILE A 441 -7.02 -2.91 -18.45
C ILE A 441 -5.84 -2.40 -17.62
N SER A 442 -4.89 -1.73 -18.27
CA SER A 442 -3.77 -1.07 -17.56
C SER A 442 -4.27 0.03 -16.61
N THR A 443 -3.59 0.25 -15.50
CA THR A 443 -4.00 1.17 -14.43
C THR A 443 -3.28 2.52 -14.56
N GLY A 444 -4.00 3.61 -14.34
CA GLY A 444 -3.45 4.95 -14.43
C GLY A 444 -2.72 5.19 -15.74
N CYS A 445 -1.54 5.80 -15.63
CA CYS A 445 -0.60 5.97 -16.76
C CYS A 445 0.50 4.90 -16.78
N GLU A 446 0.37 3.81 -16.02
CA GLU A 446 1.41 2.79 -15.89
C GLU A 446 1.41 1.80 -17.07
N PRO A 447 2.57 1.22 -17.43
CA PRO A 447 2.63 0.08 -18.33
C PRO A 447 1.91 -1.12 -17.73
N PHE A 448 1.66 -2.16 -18.50
CA PHE A 448 1.23 -3.44 -17.94
C PHE A 448 2.27 -3.94 -16.94
N PHE A 449 1.81 -4.45 -15.79
CA PHE A 449 2.72 -5.07 -14.83
C PHE A 449 3.47 -6.24 -15.50
N ARG A 450 2.71 -7.19 -16.05
CA ARG A 450 3.16 -8.31 -16.89
C ARG A 450 2.06 -8.66 -17.89
N ILE A 451 2.43 -9.35 -18.95
CA ILE A 451 1.48 -9.86 -19.94
C ILE A 451 0.62 -10.98 -19.35
N SER A 452 1.21 -11.81 -18.48
CA SER A 452 0.52 -12.86 -17.71
C SER A 452 1.10 -12.94 -16.30
N TYR A 453 0.26 -13.03 -15.26
CA TYR A 453 0.71 -13.10 -13.87
C TYR A 453 -0.36 -13.70 -12.95
N LYS A 454 0.05 -14.16 -11.76
CA LYS A 454 -0.87 -14.52 -10.69
C LYS A 454 -1.10 -13.34 -9.75
N ARG A 455 -2.36 -13.04 -9.48
CA ARG A 455 -2.75 -11.97 -8.56
C ARG A 455 -3.37 -12.53 -7.29
N LYS A 456 -2.75 -12.23 -6.16
CA LYS A 456 -3.29 -12.50 -4.83
C LYS A 456 -4.27 -11.41 -4.41
N THR A 457 -5.45 -11.79 -3.90
CA THR A 457 -6.42 -10.84 -3.37
C THR A 457 -6.65 -11.08 -1.88
N VAL A 458 -6.17 -10.16 -1.05
CA VAL A 458 -6.30 -10.22 0.42
C VAL A 458 -7.61 -9.60 0.92
N SER A 459 -8.23 -8.71 0.14
CA SER A 459 -9.36 -7.88 0.58
C SER A 459 -10.72 -8.31 0.04
N LEU A 460 -10.80 -9.32 -0.82
CA LEU A 460 -12.06 -9.79 -1.43
C LEU A 460 -12.68 -10.96 -0.66
N HIS A 461 -11.87 -11.81 -0.06
CA HIS A 461 -12.31 -12.97 0.72
C HIS A 461 -11.79 -12.81 2.14
N LYS A 462 -12.70 -12.85 3.12
CA LYS A 462 -12.45 -12.38 4.51
C LYS A 462 -11.27 -13.04 5.23
N ASP A 463 -10.91 -14.28 4.90
CA ASP A 463 -9.81 -15.01 5.55
C ASP A 463 -9.15 -16.05 4.61
N GLU A 464 -9.47 -16.04 3.29
CA GLU A 464 -8.89 -16.97 2.33
C GLU A 464 -8.01 -16.23 1.32
N GLU A 465 -6.83 -16.77 1.07
CA GLU A 465 -5.94 -16.30 0.01
C GLU A 465 -6.39 -16.89 -1.32
N VAL A 466 -6.98 -16.05 -2.18
CA VAL A 466 -7.41 -16.47 -3.52
C VAL A 466 -6.46 -15.89 -4.56
N TYR A 467 -5.98 -16.76 -5.45
CA TYR A 467 -5.10 -16.40 -6.55
C TYR A 467 -5.86 -16.47 -7.87
N TYR A 468 -5.70 -15.44 -8.70
CA TYR A 468 -6.29 -15.37 -10.04
C TYR A 468 -5.17 -15.37 -11.08
N ASP A 469 -5.28 -16.21 -12.09
CA ASP A 469 -4.47 -16.12 -13.29
C ASP A 469 -5.00 -14.98 -14.14
N VAL A 470 -4.15 -13.98 -14.41
CA VAL A 470 -4.50 -12.78 -15.18
C VAL A 470 -3.69 -12.77 -16.47
N LEU A 471 -4.38 -12.85 -17.59
CA LEU A 471 -3.83 -12.55 -18.92
C LEU A 471 -4.39 -11.21 -19.37
N ILE A 472 -3.55 -10.37 -19.98
CA ILE A 472 -4.05 -9.09 -20.49
C ILE A 472 -5.01 -9.32 -21.66
N LYS A 473 -6.17 -8.68 -21.58
CA LYS A 473 -7.26 -8.79 -22.57
C LYS A 473 -6.79 -8.39 -23.97
N GLU A 474 -5.97 -7.37 -24.06
CA GLU A 474 -5.45 -6.81 -25.31
C GLU A 474 -4.64 -7.82 -26.14
N LEU A 475 -3.95 -8.76 -25.47
CA LEU A 475 -3.22 -9.81 -26.19
C LEU A 475 -4.17 -10.83 -26.83
N GLU A 476 -5.20 -11.25 -26.10
CA GLU A 476 -6.22 -12.16 -26.64
C GLU A 476 -6.99 -11.54 -27.81
N GLU A 477 -7.36 -10.27 -27.69
CA GLU A 477 -8.01 -9.50 -28.75
C GLU A 477 -7.11 -9.38 -30.00
N TYR A 478 -5.82 -9.01 -29.80
CA TYR A 478 -4.84 -8.92 -30.88
C TYR A 478 -4.67 -10.24 -31.61
N GLN A 479 -4.46 -11.32 -30.88
CA GLN A 479 -4.25 -12.65 -31.45
C GLN A 479 -5.48 -13.15 -32.22
N THR A 480 -6.67 -12.82 -31.75
CA THR A 480 -7.94 -13.18 -32.40
C THR A 480 -8.13 -12.40 -33.72
N ILE A 481 -7.91 -11.08 -33.68
CA ILE A 481 -8.11 -10.20 -34.84
C ILE A 481 -7.08 -10.52 -35.96
N ASN A 482 -5.80 -10.68 -35.56
CA ASN A 482 -4.71 -10.87 -36.50
C ASN A 482 -4.43 -12.36 -36.82
N GLN A 483 -5.18 -13.29 -36.21
CA GLN A 483 -5.04 -14.75 -36.39
C GLN A 483 -3.60 -15.25 -36.22
N THR A 484 -2.89 -14.72 -35.21
CA THR A 484 -1.51 -15.02 -34.90
C THR A 484 -1.34 -15.36 -33.42
N LYS A 485 -0.27 -16.09 -33.09
CA LYS A 485 0.17 -16.31 -31.69
C LYS A 485 1.40 -15.48 -31.33
N GLU A 486 1.94 -14.73 -32.29
CA GLU A 486 3.09 -13.86 -32.05
C GLU A 486 2.67 -12.69 -31.16
N ILE A 487 3.59 -12.25 -30.29
CA ILE A 487 3.45 -11.08 -29.44
C ILE A 487 4.32 -9.99 -30.07
N PRO A 488 3.74 -8.88 -30.56
CA PRO A 488 4.50 -7.78 -31.12
C PRO A 488 5.37 -7.07 -30.06
N ASP A 489 6.47 -6.47 -30.51
CA ASP A 489 7.43 -5.76 -29.67
C ASP A 489 6.84 -4.56 -28.91
N TYR A 490 5.70 -4.04 -29.35
CA TYR A 490 5.02 -2.93 -28.65
C TYR A 490 4.16 -3.38 -27.45
N PHE A 491 4.06 -4.68 -27.18
CA PHE A 491 3.49 -5.18 -25.92
C PHE A 491 4.55 -5.10 -24.81
N ILE A 492 4.76 -3.89 -24.31
CA ILE A 492 5.76 -3.59 -23.28
C ILE A 492 5.14 -3.74 -21.89
N SER A 493 5.85 -4.45 -21.00
CA SER A 493 5.50 -4.57 -19.59
C SER A 493 6.47 -3.75 -18.70
N SER A 494 6.13 -3.61 -17.43
CA SER A 494 6.96 -2.89 -16.47
C SER A 494 8.35 -3.51 -16.25
N GLU A 495 8.54 -4.79 -16.61
CA GLU A 495 9.83 -5.48 -16.52
C GLU A 495 10.73 -5.21 -17.73
N SER A 496 10.13 -4.97 -18.90
CA SER A 496 10.86 -4.77 -20.15
C SER A 496 11.09 -3.29 -20.50
N ILE A 497 10.38 -2.37 -19.85
CA ILE A 497 10.50 -0.94 -20.12
C ILE A 497 11.77 -0.34 -19.54
N ASN A 498 12.41 0.56 -20.30
CA ASN A 498 13.47 1.41 -19.77
C ASN A 498 12.84 2.47 -18.83
N TRP A 499 13.40 2.62 -17.62
CA TRP A 499 12.89 3.59 -16.66
C TRP A 499 12.91 5.05 -17.17
N LYS A 500 13.82 5.40 -18.08
CA LYS A 500 13.86 6.74 -18.72
C LYS A 500 12.62 6.98 -19.58
N ASP A 501 12.23 6.02 -20.41
CA ASP A 501 11.04 6.12 -21.25
C ASP A 501 9.78 6.19 -20.38
N ARG A 502 9.78 5.46 -19.26
CA ARG A 502 8.71 5.51 -18.25
C ARG A 502 8.57 6.91 -17.61
N ILE A 503 9.69 7.52 -17.20
CA ILE A 503 9.72 8.86 -16.62
C ILE A 503 9.40 9.92 -17.68
N ALA A 504 9.94 9.80 -18.90
CA ALA A 504 9.67 10.75 -19.99
C ALA A 504 8.17 10.84 -20.31
N LEU A 505 7.49 9.70 -20.44
CA LEU A 505 6.05 9.69 -20.68
C LEU A 505 5.26 10.35 -19.53
N GLN A 506 5.63 10.04 -18.29
CA GLN A 506 5.00 10.68 -17.13
C GLN A 506 5.28 12.19 -17.09
N GLY A 507 6.48 12.63 -17.49
CA GLY A 507 6.86 14.04 -17.56
C GLY A 507 6.02 14.80 -18.57
N VAL A 508 5.84 14.26 -19.77
CA VAL A 508 4.96 14.83 -20.79
C VAL A 508 3.52 14.96 -20.26
N LEU A 509 2.98 13.91 -19.67
CA LEU A 509 1.62 13.95 -19.13
C LEU A 509 1.49 14.95 -17.97
N GLN A 510 2.50 15.06 -17.08
CA GLN A 510 2.47 15.95 -15.91
C GLN A 510 2.38 17.43 -16.28
N GLN A 511 2.84 17.85 -17.46
CA GLN A 511 2.72 19.22 -17.94
C GLN A 511 1.27 19.67 -18.12
N HIS A 512 0.34 18.71 -18.25
CA HIS A 512 -1.09 18.97 -18.45
C HIS A 512 -1.94 18.64 -17.23
N ILE A 513 -1.33 18.16 -16.13
CA ILE A 513 -2.04 17.79 -14.89
C ILE A 513 -1.81 18.87 -13.84
N ASP A 514 -2.85 19.61 -13.50
CA ASP A 514 -2.81 20.69 -12.52
C ASP A 514 -2.54 20.20 -11.10
N THR A 515 -2.98 19.00 -10.74
CA THR A 515 -2.59 18.37 -9.48
C THR A 515 -1.33 17.50 -9.66
N ALA A 516 -1.35 16.19 -9.40
CA ALA A 516 -0.19 15.33 -9.57
C ALA A 516 -0.56 13.94 -10.12
N ILE A 517 0.46 13.13 -10.34
CA ILE A 517 0.36 11.77 -10.89
C ILE A 517 0.87 10.80 -9.84
N SER A 518 0.04 9.83 -9.44
CA SER A 518 0.50 8.68 -8.67
C SER A 518 1.20 7.70 -9.61
N SER A 519 2.46 7.43 -9.36
CA SER A 519 3.24 6.53 -10.19
C SER A 519 4.34 5.82 -9.42
N THR A 520 4.46 4.52 -9.67
CA THR A 520 5.55 3.69 -9.19
C THR A 520 6.37 3.21 -10.38
N VAL A 521 7.67 3.46 -10.36
CA VAL A 521 8.60 2.92 -11.36
C VAL A 521 9.10 1.57 -10.87
N ASN A 522 8.69 0.50 -11.54
CA ASN A 522 9.23 -0.83 -11.27
C ASN A 522 10.63 -0.93 -11.86
N MET A 523 11.56 -1.46 -11.08
CA MET A 523 12.96 -1.64 -11.47
C MET A 523 13.32 -3.12 -11.33
N PRO A 524 14.05 -3.69 -12.31
CA PRO A 524 14.50 -5.08 -12.24
C PRO A 524 15.48 -5.30 -11.10
N ASN A 525 15.64 -6.55 -10.68
CA ASN A 525 16.51 -6.92 -9.54
C ASN A 525 17.97 -6.52 -9.73
N GLU A 526 18.48 -6.53 -10.96
CA GLU A 526 19.84 -6.14 -11.34
C GLU A 526 20.11 -4.63 -11.33
N SER A 527 19.09 -3.80 -11.13
CA SER A 527 19.26 -2.35 -10.99
C SER A 527 20.18 -2.01 -9.82
N THR A 528 20.92 -0.94 -9.96
CA THR A 528 21.88 -0.45 -8.94
C THR A 528 21.30 0.73 -8.15
N VAL A 529 21.95 1.10 -7.04
CA VAL A 529 21.61 2.31 -6.29
C VAL A 529 21.85 3.56 -7.14
N GLU A 530 22.89 3.56 -7.97
CA GLU A 530 23.19 4.63 -8.91
C GLU A 530 22.10 4.82 -9.97
N ASP A 531 21.40 3.74 -10.36
CA ASP A 531 20.22 3.86 -11.25
C ASP A 531 19.09 4.58 -10.54
N VAL A 532 18.87 4.32 -9.24
CA VAL A 532 17.88 5.05 -8.43
C VAL A 532 18.27 6.53 -8.29
N GLU A 533 19.54 6.83 -8.03
CA GLU A 533 20.04 8.21 -7.96
C GLU A 533 19.76 8.97 -9.25
N ARG A 534 20.09 8.35 -10.40
CA ARG A 534 19.84 8.94 -11.73
C ARG A 534 18.36 9.06 -12.06
N LEU A 535 17.55 8.08 -11.67
CA LEU A 535 16.10 8.09 -11.89
C LEU A 535 15.44 9.27 -11.17
N TYR A 536 15.73 9.47 -9.90
CA TYR A 536 15.15 10.57 -9.14
C TYR A 536 15.61 11.95 -9.66
N LEU A 537 16.87 12.09 -10.04
CA LEU A 537 17.36 13.34 -10.65
C LEU A 537 16.65 13.60 -12.00
N PHE A 538 16.54 12.59 -12.86
CA PHE A 538 15.88 12.71 -14.15
C PHE A 538 14.37 12.98 -14.00
N ALA A 539 13.71 12.41 -12.98
CA ALA A 539 12.32 12.67 -12.68
C ALA A 539 12.09 14.15 -12.34
N TRP A 540 12.97 14.75 -11.51
CA TRP A 540 12.94 16.16 -11.23
C TRP A 540 13.19 17.01 -12.49
N GLU A 541 14.22 16.72 -13.28
CA GLU A 541 14.52 17.41 -14.55
C GLU A 541 13.36 17.32 -15.54
N SER A 542 12.62 16.22 -15.54
CA SER A 542 11.42 16.00 -16.39
C SER A 542 10.16 16.68 -15.88
N GLY A 543 10.23 17.48 -14.79
CA GLY A 543 9.10 18.25 -14.28
C GLY A 543 8.07 17.44 -13.48
N LEU A 544 8.39 16.23 -13.02
CA LEU A 544 7.50 15.43 -12.18
C LEU A 544 7.24 16.13 -10.83
N LYS A 545 6.05 15.93 -10.27
CA LYS A 545 5.67 16.40 -8.94
C LYS A 545 5.95 15.37 -7.84
N GLY A 546 6.15 14.12 -8.21
CA GLY A 546 6.50 13.05 -7.30
C GLY A 546 6.73 11.73 -8.01
N VAL A 547 7.44 10.84 -7.36
CA VAL A 547 7.74 9.50 -7.89
C VAL A 547 8.10 8.54 -6.75
N THR A 548 7.75 7.29 -6.92
CA THR A 548 8.14 6.17 -6.05
C THR A 548 8.76 5.08 -6.92
N ILE A 549 9.68 4.33 -6.37
CA ILE A 549 10.26 3.15 -7.03
C ILE A 549 9.84 1.86 -6.32
N PHE A 550 9.81 0.78 -7.06
CA PHE A 550 9.72 -0.58 -6.52
C PHE A 550 10.70 -1.47 -7.28
N ARG A 551 11.75 -1.93 -6.61
CA ARG A 551 12.73 -2.85 -7.20
C ARG A 551 12.37 -4.29 -6.87
N ASP A 552 12.42 -5.17 -7.86
CA ASP A 552 12.31 -6.60 -7.63
C ASP A 552 13.43 -7.08 -6.70
N GLY A 553 13.10 -7.93 -5.72
CA GLY A 553 14.03 -8.37 -4.70
C GLY A 553 14.34 -7.32 -3.61
N CYS A 554 13.58 -6.23 -3.49
CA CYS A 554 13.65 -5.36 -2.32
C CYS A 554 13.11 -6.09 -1.07
N LYS A 555 13.46 -5.59 0.12
CA LYS A 555 13.08 -6.21 1.41
C LYS A 555 11.59 -6.05 1.75
N ARG A 556 10.83 -5.29 0.95
CA ARG A 556 9.38 -5.13 1.09
C ARG A 556 8.66 -6.24 0.32
N LEU A 557 7.77 -6.97 0.98
CA LEU A 557 6.96 -8.00 0.34
C LEU A 557 5.99 -7.37 -0.67
N GLY A 558 6.06 -7.79 -1.94
CA GLY A 558 5.17 -7.35 -3.01
C GLY A 558 3.76 -7.97 -2.89
N ILE A 559 2.75 -7.25 -3.43
CA ILE A 559 1.37 -7.75 -3.56
C ILE A 559 1.22 -8.66 -4.80
N LEU A 560 2.13 -8.53 -5.76
CA LEU A 560 2.14 -9.27 -7.01
C LEU A 560 3.33 -10.24 -7.00
N THR A 561 3.08 -11.54 -7.20
CA THR A 561 4.11 -12.59 -7.26
C THR A 561 4.25 -13.12 -8.69
N THR A 562 5.45 -13.52 -9.05
CA THR A 562 5.80 -14.03 -10.37
C THR A 562 5.72 -15.54 -10.41
N ASN A 563 5.35 -16.13 -11.57
CA ASN A 563 5.33 -17.59 -11.75
C ASN A 563 6.73 -18.21 -11.71
N GLU A 564 7.79 -17.42 -11.82
CA GLU A 564 9.18 -17.93 -11.89
C GLU A 564 9.77 -18.24 -10.52
N GLU A 565 9.32 -17.59 -9.45
CA GLU A 565 9.78 -17.89 -8.08
C GLU A 565 9.42 -19.33 -7.63
N ASN A 566 8.37 -19.94 -8.22
CA ASN A 566 8.01 -21.33 -7.93
C ASN A 566 8.78 -22.38 -8.78
N ASN A 567 9.49 -21.97 -9.85
CA ASN A 567 10.22 -22.91 -10.71
C ASN A 567 11.74 -22.95 -10.43
N GLU A 568 12.30 -21.95 -9.74
CA GLU A 568 13.70 -21.98 -9.32
C GLU A 568 13.91 -22.71 -7.98
N GLU A 569 12.90 -22.76 -7.10
CA GLU A 569 12.96 -23.57 -5.88
C GLU A 569 12.91 -25.09 -6.16
N GLU A 570 12.38 -25.55 -7.30
CA GLU A 570 12.39 -26.98 -7.67
C GLU A 570 13.68 -27.45 -8.38
N LYS A 571 14.61 -26.54 -8.75
CA LYS A 571 15.82 -26.92 -9.49
C LYS A 571 17.16 -26.78 -8.75
N GLN A 572 17.17 -26.27 -7.54
CA GLN A 572 18.39 -26.22 -6.72
C GLN A 572 18.10 -26.63 -5.28
N SER A 573 18.19 -27.91 -4.99
CA SER A 573 18.85 -28.37 -3.77
C SER A 573 18.82 -29.87 -3.60
N ASN A 574 19.90 -30.49 -3.93
CA ASN A 574 20.36 -31.67 -3.22
C ASN A 574 21.40 -31.25 -2.16
N THR A 575 21.10 -30.21 -1.38
CA THR A 575 21.81 -29.88 -0.14
C THR A 575 20.78 -29.56 0.92
N ASN A 576 20.75 -30.31 2.00
CA ASN A 576 19.87 -30.18 3.17
C ASN A 576 20.15 -28.92 4.03
N GLU A 577 20.58 -27.81 3.46
CA GLU A 577 20.89 -26.58 4.20
C GLU A 577 19.88 -25.49 3.86
N LEU A 578 19.09 -25.05 4.86
CA LEU A 578 18.17 -23.90 4.74
C LEU A 578 18.97 -22.60 4.59
N PRO A 579 18.55 -21.65 3.73
CA PRO A 579 19.17 -20.33 3.63
C PRO A 579 19.15 -19.60 4.98
N ARG A 580 20.21 -18.86 5.30
CA ARG A 580 20.33 -18.11 6.55
C ARG A 580 19.14 -17.14 6.72
N GLY A 581 18.37 -17.31 7.82
CA GLY A 581 17.22 -16.48 8.13
C GLY A 581 15.88 -17.02 7.61
N TYR A 582 15.87 -18.14 6.91
CA TYR A 582 14.63 -18.83 6.54
C TYR A 582 14.03 -19.52 7.78
N ILE A 583 12.72 -19.36 7.99
CA ILE A 583 12.00 -19.97 9.10
C ILE A 583 10.84 -20.78 8.55
N ILE A 584 10.86 -22.09 8.76
CA ILE A 584 9.80 -23.01 8.34
C ILE A 584 8.50 -22.63 9.07
N GLN A 585 7.39 -22.53 8.33
CA GLN A 585 6.05 -22.45 8.91
C GLN A 585 5.60 -23.83 9.35
N VAL A 586 5.07 -23.94 10.56
CA VAL A 586 4.57 -25.21 11.10
C VAL A 586 3.18 -25.46 10.58
N ASP A 587 2.96 -26.61 9.96
CA ASP A 587 1.66 -27.09 9.54
C ASP A 587 0.86 -27.60 10.76
N ASP A 588 -0.48 -27.65 10.65
CA ASP A 588 -1.35 -28.20 11.69
C ASP A 588 -1.14 -29.71 11.92
N ASN A 589 -0.52 -30.41 10.99
CA ASN A 589 -0.26 -31.84 11.05
C ASN A 589 1.11 -32.15 11.67
N VAL A 590 1.23 -32.01 13.01
CA VAL A 590 2.45 -32.26 13.78
C VAL A 590 2.25 -33.36 14.83
N VAL A 591 3.32 -34.09 15.17
CA VAL A 591 3.29 -35.10 16.24
C VAL A 591 3.78 -34.47 17.54
N GLY A 592 2.91 -34.40 18.55
CA GLY A 592 3.20 -33.81 19.85
C GLY A 592 3.62 -34.83 20.90
N LYS A 593 4.73 -34.57 21.61
CA LYS A 593 5.16 -35.34 22.81
C LYS A 593 5.18 -34.42 24.03
N LYS A 594 4.83 -34.99 25.21
CA LYS A 594 4.80 -34.24 26.46
C LYS A 594 5.55 -34.99 27.57
N ARG A 595 6.36 -34.27 28.35
CA ARG A 595 7.03 -34.74 29.57
C ARG A 595 6.86 -33.75 30.72
N THR A 596 6.84 -34.26 31.93
CA THR A 596 6.86 -33.42 33.13
C THR A 596 8.22 -33.53 33.78
N LEU A 597 8.88 -32.41 33.94
CA LEU A 597 10.17 -32.27 34.61
C LEU A 597 9.99 -31.82 36.05
N MET A 598 10.79 -32.34 36.93
CA MET A 598 10.91 -31.83 38.29
C MET A 598 12.17 -30.98 38.41
N THR A 599 11.98 -29.67 38.56
CA THR A 599 13.05 -28.69 38.66
C THR A 599 13.31 -28.26 40.08
N GLY A 600 14.36 -27.46 40.35
CA GLY A 600 14.63 -26.89 41.66
C GLY A 600 13.46 -26.13 42.26
N CYS A 601 12.67 -25.47 41.47
CA CYS A 601 11.52 -24.67 41.87
C CYS A 601 10.14 -25.35 41.69
N GLY A 602 10.08 -26.65 41.41
CA GLY A 602 8.85 -27.41 41.20
C GLY A 602 8.69 -28.03 39.80
N SER A 603 7.49 -28.48 39.49
CA SER A 603 7.21 -29.14 38.18
C SER A 603 7.18 -28.17 37.02
N LEU A 604 7.71 -28.63 35.87
CA LEU A 604 7.69 -27.95 34.58
C LEU A 604 7.16 -28.93 33.55
N HIS A 605 6.18 -28.52 32.75
CA HIS A 605 5.67 -29.31 31.64
C HIS A 605 6.40 -28.88 30.37
N CYS A 606 7.01 -29.82 29.67
CA CYS A 606 7.70 -29.66 28.42
C CYS A 606 6.86 -30.37 27.33
N GLN A 607 6.43 -29.64 26.32
CA GLN A 607 5.77 -30.14 25.13
C GLN A 607 6.67 -29.85 23.95
N ALA A 608 6.87 -30.83 23.07
CA ALA A 608 7.64 -30.70 21.84
C ALA A 608 6.81 -31.27 20.68
N PHE A 609 6.85 -30.57 19.55
CA PHE A 609 6.11 -30.90 18.34
C PHE A 609 7.11 -31.15 17.21
N PHE A 610 6.94 -32.28 16.53
CA PHE A 610 7.84 -32.80 15.52
C PHE A 610 7.15 -32.93 14.18
N ASP A 611 7.90 -32.79 13.11
CA ASP A 611 7.44 -33.10 11.76
C ASP A 611 7.14 -34.61 11.65
N PRO A 612 5.95 -35.00 11.16
CA PRO A 612 5.54 -36.40 11.12
C PRO A 612 6.32 -37.27 10.12
N ILE A 613 7.04 -36.64 9.17
CA ILE A 613 7.76 -37.33 8.10
C ILE A 613 9.25 -37.42 8.44
N SER A 614 9.88 -36.31 8.77
CA SER A 614 11.30 -36.23 9.07
C SER A 614 11.65 -36.50 10.54
N GLY A 615 10.67 -36.33 11.44
CA GLY A 615 10.87 -36.40 12.90
C GLY A 615 11.65 -35.22 13.48
N GLU A 616 11.91 -34.19 12.69
CA GLU A 616 12.64 -33.00 13.15
C GLU A 616 11.78 -32.16 14.11
N LEU A 617 12.44 -31.55 15.10
CA LEU A 617 11.78 -30.65 16.05
C LEU A 617 11.32 -29.38 15.34
N LEU A 618 10.05 -29.00 15.52
CA LEU A 618 9.47 -27.79 14.97
C LEU A 618 9.14 -26.74 16.05
N GLU A 619 8.48 -27.17 17.13
CA GLU A 619 8.03 -26.26 18.18
C GLU A 619 8.13 -26.85 19.57
N THR A 620 8.29 -25.96 20.57
CA THR A 620 8.23 -26.33 21.98
C THR A 620 7.31 -25.39 22.74
N TYR A 621 6.62 -25.89 23.77
CA TYR A 621 5.84 -25.12 24.70
C TYR A 621 6.15 -25.56 26.14
N PHE A 622 6.62 -24.62 26.96
CA PHE A 622 6.92 -24.87 28.36
C PHE A 622 5.92 -24.18 29.24
N SER A 623 5.29 -24.94 30.12
CA SER A 623 4.36 -24.39 31.10
C SER A 623 4.69 -24.91 32.51
N LYS A 624 4.40 -24.09 33.51
CA LYS A 624 4.71 -24.43 34.86
C LYS A 624 3.56 -25.15 35.54
N GLY A 625 3.86 -26.23 36.27
CA GLY A 625 2.89 -27.01 37.04
C GLY A 625 2.74 -26.63 38.52
N SER A 626 3.56 -25.71 39.05
CA SER A 626 3.50 -25.26 40.44
C SER A 626 3.81 -23.76 40.58
N SER A 627 3.37 -23.13 41.68
CA SER A 627 3.60 -21.70 41.94
C SER A 627 5.09 -21.41 42.27
N GLY A 628 5.59 -20.28 41.74
CA GLY A 628 6.97 -19.78 41.93
C GLY A 628 7.92 -20.07 40.76
N GLY A 629 8.97 -19.28 40.58
CA GLY A 629 10.04 -19.41 39.60
C GLY A 629 9.85 -18.62 38.28
N CYS A 630 10.78 -18.78 37.34
CA CYS A 630 11.02 -17.92 36.16
C CYS A 630 10.06 -18.15 35.00
N VAL A 631 8.74 -17.97 35.16
CA VAL A 631 7.71 -18.28 34.12
C VAL A 631 8.02 -17.58 32.81
N ASN A 632 8.34 -16.30 32.85
CA ASN A 632 8.65 -15.53 31.61
C ASN A 632 9.92 -16.02 30.93
N SER A 633 10.92 -16.47 31.71
CA SER A 633 12.16 -17.06 31.17
C SER A 633 11.90 -18.38 30.45
N TYR A 634 10.97 -19.22 30.93
CA TYR A 634 10.61 -20.46 30.24
C TYR A 634 9.84 -20.21 28.93
N ILE A 635 8.94 -19.22 28.93
CA ILE A 635 8.23 -18.82 27.72
C ILE A 635 9.23 -18.28 26.68
N GLY A 636 10.16 -17.43 27.09
CA GLY A 636 11.21 -16.90 26.21
C GLY A 636 12.10 -18.01 25.65
N LEU A 637 12.56 -18.93 26.52
CA LEU A 637 13.38 -20.08 26.12
C LEU A 637 12.64 -21.00 25.13
N SER A 638 11.37 -21.30 25.40
CA SER A 638 10.52 -22.08 24.52
C SER A 638 10.43 -21.47 23.10
N ARG A 639 10.17 -20.16 23.04
CA ARG A 639 10.10 -19.43 21.76
C ARG A 639 11.42 -19.44 20.99
N MET A 640 12.55 -19.26 21.71
CA MET A 640 13.87 -19.29 21.07
C MET A 640 14.24 -20.68 20.55
N ILE A 641 13.90 -21.75 21.27
CA ILE A 641 14.11 -23.12 20.82
C ILE A 641 13.25 -23.38 19.56
N SER A 642 11.97 -23.02 19.57
CA SER A 642 11.08 -23.17 18.42
C SER A 642 11.60 -22.37 17.20
N LEU A 643 12.08 -21.15 17.40
CA LEU A 643 12.65 -20.33 16.35
C LEU A 643 13.91 -20.97 15.77
N SER A 644 14.82 -21.46 16.63
CA SER A 644 16.06 -22.10 16.19
C SER A 644 15.80 -23.39 15.42
N ALA A 645 14.88 -24.23 15.90
CA ALA A 645 14.49 -25.45 15.22
C ALA A 645 13.91 -25.18 13.83
N ARG A 646 12.97 -24.23 13.71
CA ARG A 646 12.37 -23.82 12.43
C ARG A 646 13.34 -23.10 11.49
N ALA A 647 14.39 -22.52 12.03
CA ALA A 647 15.50 -21.95 11.25
C ALA A 647 16.53 -22.99 10.81
N GLY A 648 16.28 -24.30 11.03
CA GLY A 648 17.14 -25.39 10.58
C GLY A 648 18.32 -25.70 11.50
N VAL A 649 18.33 -25.18 12.74
CA VAL A 649 19.36 -25.57 13.71
C VAL A 649 19.02 -26.98 14.25
N ASP A 650 19.94 -27.91 14.09
CA ASP A 650 19.76 -29.28 14.55
C ASP A 650 19.59 -29.38 16.07
N ILE A 651 18.88 -30.40 16.51
CA ILE A 651 18.53 -30.56 17.92
C ILE A 651 19.75 -30.76 18.84
N TYR A 652 20.81 -31.37 18.31
CA TYR A 652 22.02 -31.61 19.11
C TYR A 652 22.74 -30.28 19.41
N SER A 653 22.81 -29.37 18.43
CA SER A 653 23.31 -28.02 18.62
C SER A 653 22.48 -27.20 19.61
N ILE A 654 21.14 -27.31 19.53
CA ILE A 654 20.24 -26.65 20.52
C ILE A 654 20.50 -27.20 21.93
N VAL A 655 20.58 -28.52 22.08
CA VAL A 655 20.81 -29.20 23.36
C VAL A 655 22.19 -28.87 23.94
N ASP A 656 23.21 -28.76 23.12
CA ASP A 656 24.56 -28.37 23.53
C ASP A 656 24.57 -26.95 24.16
N GLN A 657 23.86 -26.01 23.55
CA GLN A 657 23.70 -24.65 24.11
C GLN A 657 22.94 -24.66 25.43
N LEU A 658 21.91 -25.47 25.57
CA LEU A 658 21.17 -25.63 26.82
C LEU A 658 22.03 -26.26 27.90
N ASN A 659 22.86 -27.23 27.59
CA ASN A 659 23.78 -27.90 28.50
C ASN A 659 24.91 -26.98 29.00
N SER A 660 25.25 -25.97 28.25
CA SER A 660 26.27 -24.98 28.59
C SER A 660 25.79 -23.92 29.61
N SER A 661 24.51 -23.96 30.05
CA SER A 661 23.87 -22.91 30.86
C SER A 661 24.24 -22.90 32.36
N GLY A 662 25.11 -23.76 32.80
CA GLY A 662 25.63 -23.76 34.19
C GLY A 662 24.69 -24.39 35.25
N VAL A 663 25.04 -24.23 36.52
CA VAL A 663 24.35 -24.85 37.69
C VAL A 663 23.37 -23.87 38.33
N CYS A 664 22.16 -24.31 38.59
CA CYS A 664 21.19 -23.54 39.36
C CYS A 664 21.22 -23.92 40.85
N PRO A 665 21.44 -22.97 41.79
CA PRO A 665 21.50 -23.26 43.24
C PRO A 665 20.23 -23.95 43.78
N SER A 666 19.04 -23.51 43.34
CA SER A 666 17.78 -24.15 43.76
C SER A 666 17.64 -25.57 43.23
N TYR A 667 18.18 -25.86 42.05
CA TYR A 667 18.21 -27.20 41.49
C TYR A 667 19.13 -28.12 42.26
N ALA A 668 20.34 -27.66 42.57
CA ALA A 668 21.33 -28.38 43.34
C ALA A 668 20.80 -28.67 44.78
N THR A 669 20.22 -27.67 45.46
CA THR A 669 19.64 -27.83 46.79
C THR A 669 18.53 -28.87 46.81
N ARG A 670 17.57 -28.79 45.89
CA ARG A 670 16.48 -29.78 45.82
C ARG A 670 16.98 -31.19 45.50
N SER A 671 17.90 -31.31 44.56
CA SER A 671 18.51 -32.56 44.15
C SER A 671 19.19 -33.23 45.33
N ALA A 672 19.92 -32.47 46.17
CA ALA A 672 20.58 -32.98 47.39
C ALA A 672 19.59 -33.36 48.46
N MET A 673 18.53 -32.54 48.71
CA MET A 673 17.61 -32.73 49.85
C MET A 673 16.48 -33.71 49.53
N LYS A 674 15.84 -33.61 48.36
CA LYS A 674 14.64 -34.42 48.02
C LYS A 674 14.94 -35.57 47.08
N LYS A 675 16.02 -35.51 46.33
CA LYS A 675 16.45 -36.51 45.35
C LYS A 675 15.38 -36.83 44.27
N ASP A 676 14.50 -35.86 43.98
CA ASP A 676 13.36 -36.00 43.08
C ASP A 676 13.47 -35.16 41.79
N THR A 677 14.61 -34.49 41.54
CA THR A 677 14.81 -33.66 40.36
C THR A 677 15.06 -34.51 39.10
N SER A 678 14.57 -34.04 37.95
CA SER A 678 14.92 -34.62 36.68
C SER A 678 16.42 -34.50 36.39
N LYS A 679 16.95 -35.31 35.46
CA LYS A 679 18.37 -35.34 35.11
C LYS A 679 18.82 -33.95 34.61
N GLY A 680 19.84 -33.37 35.24
CA GLY A 680 20.40 -32.07 34.91
C GLY A 680 20.94 -31.30 36.11
N SER A 681 21.61 -30.17 35.86
CA SER A 681 22.16 -29.27 36.86
C SER A 681 21.40 -27.94 37.01
N SER A 682 20.52 -27.69 36.02
CA SER A 682 19.66 -26.49 35.93
C SER A 682 18.42 -26.81 35.07
N CYS A 683 17.48 -25.86 35.00
CA CYS A 683 16.28 -26.03 34.20
C CYS A 683 16.59 -26.14 32.68
N PRO A 684 17.45 -25.31 32.07
CA PRO A 684 17.82 -25.49 30.67
C PRO A 684 18.47 -26.86 30.40
N VAL A 685 19.39 -27.32 31.25
CA VAL A 685 20.02 -28.65 31.12
C VAL A 685 18.99 -29.79 31.17
N ALA A 686 18.03 -29.69 32.12
CA ALA A 686 16.96 -30.69 32.23
C ALA A 686 16.01 -30.68 31.01
N ILE A 687 15.71 -29.49 30.49
CA ILE A 687 14.92 -29.33 29.25
C ILE A 687 15.69 -29.95 28.05
N GLY A 688 16.98 -29.64 27.89
CA GLY A 688 17.80 -30.19 26.82
C GLY A 688 17.81 -31.72 26.83
N ASN A 689 18.04 -32.35 27.98
CA ASN A 689 18.01 -33.81 28.11
C ASN A 689 16.66 -34.39 27.69
N VAL A 690 15.54 -33.80 28.09
CA VAL A 690 14.21 -34.32 27.77
C VAL A 690 13.83 -34.08 26.32
N LEU A 691 14.25 -32.96 25.72
CA LEU A 691 14.03 -32.73 24.28
C LEU A 691 14.76 -33.77 23.45
N LEU A 692 16.01 -34.09 23.82
CA LEU A 692 16.79 -35.14 23.15
C LEU A 692 16.16 -36.52 23.31
N ASP A 693 15.65 -36.84 24.52
CA ASP A 693 14.95 -38.10 24.75
C ASP A 693 13.68 -38.23 23.89
N MET A 694 12.87 -37.15 23.80
CA MET A 694 11.66 -37.11 22.96
C MET A 694 11.98 -37.21 21.46
N TYR A 695 13.07 -36.58 21.02
CA TYR A 695 13.55 -36.64 19.63
C TYR A 695 13.99 -38.07 19.27
N ASN A 696 14.82 -38.71 20.08
CA ASN A 696 15.29 -40.06 19.85
C ASN A 696 14.12 -41.06 19.81
N GLU A 697 13.13 -40.88 20.67
CA GLU A 697 11.88 -41.67 20.65
C GLU A 697 11.11 -41.46 19.36
N MET A 698 11.00 -40.23 18.85
CA MET A 698 10.33 -39.90 17.59
C MET A 698 11.06 -40.54 16.40
N GLN A 699 12.39 -40.43 16.36
CA GLN A 699 13.20 -41.06 15.29
C GLN A 699 13.08 -42.58 15.29
N SER A 700 12.96 -43.21 16.47
CA SER A 700 12.75 -44.67 16.56
C SER A 700 11.37 -45.07 16.06
N GLU A 701 10.31 -44.29 16.35
CA GLU A 701 8.95 -44.57 15.85
C GLU A 701 8.87 -44.47 14.33
N ILE A 702 9.52 -43.48 13.71
CA ILE A 702 9.58 -43.32 12.25
C ILE A 702 10.31 -44.50 11.62
N ASN A 703 11.41 -44.96 12.20
CA ASN A 703 12.19 -46.09 11.67
C ASN A 703 11.45 -47.43 11.79
N GLU A 704 10.65 -47.66 12.83
CA GLU A 704 9.81 -48.84 13.00
C GLU A 704 8.64 -48.89 12.02
N ASP A 705 8.03 -47.74 11.66
CA ASP A 705 6.95 -47.68 10.66
C ASP A 705 7.44 -47.95 9.23
N PHE A 706 8.73 -47.83 8.94
CA PHE A 706 9.32 -48.18 7.64
C PHE A 706 9.54 -49.69 7.43
N GLU A 707 9.67 -50.48 8.49
CA GLU A 707 9.82 -51.97 8.41
C GLU A 707 8.48 -52.72 8.30
N TYR A 708 7.31 -52.08 8.55
CA TYR A 708 6.02 -52.81 8.66
C TYR A 708 5.05 -52.65 7.47
N LYS A 709 5.48 -52.21 6.28
CA LYS A 709 4.62 -52.18 5.08
C LYS A 709 5.04 -53.20 4.01
N LYS A 710 4.77 -54.50 4.28
CA LYS A 710 4.46 -55.51 3.21
C LYS A 710 2.96 -55.80 3.25
N PRO A 711 2.26 -55.81 2.09
CA PRO A 711 0.81 -55.91 2.07
C PRO A 711 0.33 -57.33 2.19
N ASN A 712 -0.55 -57.62 3.13
CA ASN A 712 -1.38 -58.83 3.11
C ASN A 712 -2.85 -58.44 2.86
N LYS A 713 -3.39 -59.06 1.82
CA LYS A 713 -4.79 -59.02 1.38
C LYS A 713 -5.73 -59.76 2.34
N LYS A 714 -6.99 -59.30 2.36
CA LYS A 714 -8.27 -59.89 2.75
C LYS A 714 -8.74 -59.50 4.16
N ASP A 715 -9.93 -59.04 4.39
CA ASP A 715 -11.29 -59.31 3.99
C ASP A 715 -12.27 -58.30 4.58
N ASN A 716 -13.32 -58.01 3.83
CA ASN A 716 -14.50 -57.19 4.19
C ASN A 716 -15.28 -57.76 5.38
N LYS A 717 -15.83 -56.92 6.25
CA LYS A 717 -17.29 -56.78 6.48
C LYS A 717 -17.62 -55.72 7.53
N PRO A 718 -18.77 -55.03 7.40
CA PRO A 718 -19.12 -53.91 8.24
C PRO A 718 -19.97 -54.31 9.44
N THR A 719 -19.79 -53.70 10.59
CA THR A 719 -20.78 -53.76 11.68
C THR A 719 -21.17 -52.34 12.11
N LYS A 720 -22.49 -52.22 12.24
CA LYS A 720 -23.27 -51.06 12.63
C LYS A 720 -23.21 -50.78 14.14
N ASN A 721 -23.45 -49.51 14.43
CA ASN A 721 -24.12 -48.94 15.60
C ASN A 721 -23.34 -48.90 16.95
N ASN A 722 -23.16 -47.69 17.49
CA ASN A 722 -24.07 -47.25 18.56
C ASN A 722 -23.83 -45.77 18.93
N ASN A 723 -24.95 -45.13 19.13
CA ASN A 723 -25.16 -43.82 19.71
C ASN A 723 -24.27 -43.51 20.91
N ILE A 724 -23.62 -42.31 20.91
CA ILE A 724 -23.25 -41.66 22.13
C ILE A 724 -23.81 -40.24 22.11
N SER A 725 -24.67 -40.01 23.09
CA SER A 725 -25.37 -38.78 23.42
C SER A 725 -24.45 -37.60 23.60
N GLU A 726 -24.84 -36.47 23.06
CA GLU A 726 -24.30 -35.15 23.34
C GLU A 726 -24.46 -34.79 24.83
N ASN A 727 -23.38 -34.81 25.58
CA ASN A 727 -23.30 -34.14 26.88
C ASN A 727 -22.67 -32.76 26.67
N LYS A 728 -23.51 -31.73 26.54
CA LYS A 728 -23.08 -30.33 26.62
C LYS A 728 -22.58 -30.04 28.04
N ILE A 729 -21.29 -29.80 28.16
CA ILE A 729 -20.70 -29.31 29.41
C ILE A 729 -21.03 -27.82 29.55
N LYS A 730 -21.97 -27.52 30.43
CA LYS A 730 -22.31 -26.14 30.80
C LYS A 730 -21.28 -25.61 31.78
N ARG A 731 -20.67 -24.46 31.51
CA ARG A 731 -19.78 -23.76 32.45
C ARG A 731 -20.36 -22.38 32.77
N PRO A 732 -20.55 -22.03 34.07
CA PRO A 732 -21.02 -20.69 34.41
C PRO A 732 -19.94 -19.63 34.27
N CYS A 733 -20.32 -18.40 33.95
CA CYS A 733 -19.44 -17.25 33.91
C CYS A 733 -18.82 -16.96 35.27
N PRO A 734 -17.48 -16.80 35.36
CA PRO A 734 -16.81 -16.59 36.68
C PRO A 734 -17.13 -15.25 37.35
N GLN A 735 -17.74 -14.29 36.66
CA GLN A 735 -18.07 -12.96 37.21
C GLN A 735 -19.54 -12.74 37.54
N CYS A 736 -20.48 -13.32 36.80
CA CYS A 736 -21.93 -13.10 37.01
C CYS A 736 -22.71 -14.38 37.30
N GLY A 737 -22.17 -15.56 37.07
CA GLY A 737 -22.82 -16.85 37.33
C GLY A 737 -23.77 -17.33 36.22
N ASP A 738 -23.97 -16.56 35.13
CA ASP A 738 -24.87 -16.92 34.03
C ASP A 738 -24.23 -17.93 33.07
N GLU A 739 -25.07 -18.73 32.37
CA GLU A 739 -24.61 -19.71 31.37
C GLU A 739 -23.97 -19.03 30.15
N LEU A 740 -22.71 -19.41 29.84
CA LEU A 740 -22.05 -19.02 28.60
C LEU A 740 -22.54 -19.94 27.47
N VAL A 741 -23.20 -19.35 26.49
CA VAL A 741 -23.56 -19.98 25.21
C VAL A 741 -22.52 -19.56 24.19
N PHE A 742 -21.73 -20.51 23.66
CA PHE A 742 -20.88 -20.27 22.52
C PHE A 742 -21.64 -20.69 21.26
N GLU A 743 -21.90 -19.71 20.37
CA GLU A 743 -22.31 -19.96 18.98
C GLU A 743 -21.07 -20.06 18.10
#